data_0d45d953410a6ba444cbecac531dfbc7
#
_entry.id   0d45d953410a6ba444cbecac531dfbc7
#
_cell.length_a   1.000
_cell.length_b   1.000
_cell.length_c   1.000
_cell.angle_alpha   90.00
_cell.angle_beta   90.00
_cell.angle_gamma   90.00
#
_symmetry.space_group_name_H-M   'P 1'
#
loop_
_entity.id
_entity.type
_entity.pdbx_description
1 polymer ?
#
loop_
_entity_poly.entity_id
_entity_poly.type
_entity_poly.pdbx_seq_one_letter_code
_entity_poly.pdbx_strand_id
1 'polypeptide(L)'
;MAPHPHTKKNTEPAPLTGLIHIGNDISKIERADTRADRIEAGEKLDLPSIEGDFGAERFLDRESSWLDFNSRVLELAEDPDLYLLERLNFLSIVASNLDEFFMVRVAGLKRRIATGLAVPSAAGLSPDEQMEAISTAAHSLQKRHAQVFHEQILPELKKQNIHIVGWDDLDADAKTRLRQEFLRDIFPILTPLAVDPAHPFPYISGLSLNLAVLVRNPQTGKELFARVKVPDQLDRMISVDGPRAANTTGKESRYIPLEVIIAEHLDTLFPGMEVVEHHVFRVTRNEDLEVEEDDAENLLQALEKELLRRRFGPPVRLEVEDTINPTILDLLISELNIDDSEVYKLPAPLDLRGMGAIVRANRPALHYPKHIAHTSRWLNAAETAKEADVFAATRDHDVLLHHPYDSFATSVQAFLAQAAADPKVQAIKQTLYRTSGDSPIVDALIEAAETGKQVVALVEIKARFDEEANISWARKLERAGVHVVYGLVGLKTHCKLSLVVRREGNQLRRYAHIGTGNYHPSTARFYEDLGIITCDEQICEDVSRLFNQLSGYAPKTTYKSLLVAPRSLRSGLIECINREIENHKAGKEARIQIKCNSMVDEAIIDSLYRASQAGVPVDVVVRGICALRPGVPGLSENIRVRSVLGRFLEHSRVFAFENAGEPIVYIGSADMMHRNLDRRIEALVRVKDPRHIKYLLDMFTVYMSDDSRTWHLSGDGTWKRFDTDADGNPLRDVQSYYLRSRSRKNHDKI
;
A
#
# COMPACT_ATOMS: atom_id res chain seq x y z
N MET A 1 -4.25 -62.00 -57.37
CA MET A 1 -5.06 -60.98 -58.09
C MET A 1 -5.11 -59.75 -57.18
N ALA A 2 -4.38 -58.71 -57.54
CA ALA A 2 -4.50 -57.39 -56.89
C ALA A 2 -5.72 -56.65 -57.47
N PRO A 3 -6.27 -55.72 -56.72
CA PRO A 3 -6.28 -54.38 -57.30
C PRO A 3 -5.92 -53.27 -56.32
N HIS A 4 -5.52 -52.25 -56.92
CA HIS A 4 -4.91 -50.94 -56.63
C HIS A 4 -5.51 -50.06 -55.52
N PRO A 5 -4.73 -49.08 -55.05
CA PRO A 5 -5.02 -48.29 -53.84
C PRO A 5 -5.82 -47.03 -54.14
N HIS A 6 -6.74 -46.69 -53.23
CA HIS A 6 -7.37 -45.38 -53.22
C HIS A 6 -6.50 -44.36 -52.44
N THR A 7 -5.94 -43.41 -53.13
CA THR A 7 -5.31 -42.19 -52.63
C THR A 7 -6.35 -41.32 -51.95
N LYS A 8 -6.22 -41.18 -50.60
CA LYS A 8 -6.86 -40.09 -49.89
C LYS A 8 -6.04 -38.82 -50.08
N LYS A 9 -6.61 -37.83 -50.71
CA LYS A 9 -6.11 -36.46 -50.74
C LYS A 9 -6.22 -35.88 -49.35
N ASN A 10 -5.09 -35.58 -48.71
CA ASN A 10 -4.98 -34.65 -47.58
C ASN A 10 -5.32 -33.26 -48.12
N THR A 11 -6.44 -32.70 -47.69
CA THR A 11 -6.72 -31.28 -47.78
C THR A 11 -6.22 -30.64 -46.49
N GLU A 12 -5.08 -30.00 -46.56
CA GLU A 12 -4.64 -29.04 -45.55
C GLU A 12 -5.65 -27.89 -45.43
N PRO A 13 -6.01 -27.42 -44.22
CA PRO A 13 -6.82 -26.23 -44.08
C PRO A 13 -5.98 -25.02 -44.52
N ALA A 14 -6.53 -24.20 -45.38
CA ALA A 14 -5.95 -22.96 -45.84
C ALA A 14 -5.65 -22.01 -44.67
N PRO A 15 -4.51 -21.32 -44.67
CA PRO A 15 -4.21 -20.33 -43.63
C PRO A 15 -5.18 -19.14 -43.74
N LEU A 16 -5.80 -18.79 -42.62
CA LEU A 16 -6.53 -17.54 -42.44
C LEU A 16 -5.56 -16.35 -42.50
N THR A 17 -5.14 -15.99 -43.70
CA THR A 17 -4.47 -14.72 -43.98
C THR A 17 -5.51 -13.65 -44.26
N GLY A 18 -6.08 -13.15 -43.17
CA GLY A 18 -6.86 -11.92 -43.14
C GLY A 18 -6.18 -10.90 -42.26
N LEU A 19 -4.84 -10.80 -42.32
CA LEU A 19 -4.12 -9.63 -41.85
C LEU A 19 -4.47 -8.47 -42.78
N ILE A 20 -5.39 -7.62 -42.32
CA ILE A 20 -5.54 -6.28 -42.89
C ILE A 20 -4.19 -5.63 -42.74
N HIS A 21 -3.44 -5.52 -43.82
CA HIS A 21 -2.32 -4.60 -43.93
C HIS A 21 -2.90 -3.19 -43.79
N ILE A 22 -2.96 -2.68 -42.56
CA ILE A 22 -3.03 -1.26 -42.32
C ILE A 22 -1.64 -0.76 -42.72
N GLY A 23 -1.55 -0.28 -43.97
CA GLY A 23 -0.32 0.27 -44.49
C GLY A 23 0.20 1.38 -43.62
N ASN A 24 1.50 1.63 -43.71
CA ASN A 24 2.34 2.66 -43.06
C ASN A 24 1.86 4.11 -43.27
N ASP A 25 0.62 4.42 -42.98
CA ASP A 25 0.04 5.76 -43.01
C ASP A 25 -0.36 6.28 -41.61
N ILE A 26 0.22 5.65 -40.58
CA ILE A 26 0.08 6.15 -39.20
C ILE A 26 0.79 7.51 -38.99
N SER A 27 1.66 7.90 -39.94
CA SER A 27 2.35 9.20 -39.91
C SER A 27 1.47 10.42 -40.24
N LYS A 28 0.21 10.21 -40.64
CA LYS A 28 -0.74 11.26 -41.05
C LYS A 28 -2.01 11.34 -40.19
N ILE A 29 -2.10 10.62 -39.10
CA ILE A 29 -3.07 11.01 -38.06
C ILE A 29 -2.53 12.32 -37.48
N GLU A 30 -3.13 13.44 -37.85
CA GLU A 30 -2.94 14.71 -37.18
C GLU A 30 -3.11 14.42 -35.69
N ARG A 31 -1.99 14.40 -34.95
CA ARG A 31 -1.98 14.33 -33.50
C ARG A 31 -2.79 15.54 -33.06
N ALA A 32 -3.98 15.30 -32.55
CA ALA A 32 -4.73 16.35 -31.89
C ALA A 32 -3.79 16.83 -30.77
N ASP A 33 -3.24 18.03 -30.96
CA ASP A 33 -2.28 18.69 -30.09
C ASP A 33 -3.01 19.12 -28.81
N THR A 34 -3.42 18.10 -28.02
CA THR A 34 -4.03 18.33 -26.72
C THR A 34 -2.91 18.52 -25.72
N ARG A 35 -3.12 19.37 -24.74
CA ARG A 35 -2.19 19.62 -23.63
C ARG A 35 -1.77 18.31 -22.92
N ALA A 36 -2.66 17.31 -22.93
CA ALA A 36 -2.40 15.96 -22.43
C ALA A 36 -1.36 15.19 -23.28
N ASP A 37 -1.43 15.31 -24.60
CA ASP A 37 -0.47 14.64 -25.50
C ASP A 37 0.94 15.25 -25.37
N ARG A 38 1.04 16.55 -25.03
CA ARG A 38 2.31 17.23 -24.73
C ARG A 38 2.91 16.76 -23.40
N ILE A 39 2.08 16.51 -22.39
CA ILE A 39 2.52 15.97 -21.08
C ILE A 39 3.03 14.53 -21.25
N GLU A 40 2.36 13.69 -22.04
CA GLU A 40 2.83 12.36 -22.41
C GLU A 40 4.18 12.41 -23.16
N ALA A 41 4.42 13.47 -23.90
CA ALA A 41 5.70 13.73 -24.59
C ALA A 41 6.80 14.31 -23.69
N GLY A 42 6.55 14.47 -22.38
CA GLY A 42 7.49 15.04 -21.41
C GLY A 42 7.59 16.58 -21.44
N GLU A 43 6.67 17.26 -22.12
CA GLU A 43 6.60 18.71 -22.05
C GLU A 43 6.13 19.17 -20.67
N LYS A 44 6.88 20.09 -20.06
CA LYS A 44 6.46 20.74 -18.80
C LYS A 44 5.18 21.52 -19.05
N LEU A 45 4.21 21.39 -18.15
CA LEU A 45 3.04 22.26 -18.11
C LEU A 45 3.54 23.73 -18.08
N ASP A 46 3.10 24.53 -19.04
CA ASP A 46 3.36 25.97 -19.04
C ASP A 46 2.46 26.63 -17.98
N LEU A 47 2.91 26.54 -16.73
CA LEU A 47 2.25 27.14 -15.58
C LEU A 47 2.83 28.53 -15.33
N PRO A 48 2.02 29.50 -14.95
CA PRO A 48 2.53 30.76 -14.45
C PRO A 48 3.51 30.49 -13.32
N SER A 49 4.67 31.17 -13.34
CA SER A 49 5.66 31.06 -12.27
C SER A 49 5.10 31.54 -10.93
N ILE A 50 5.61 30.97 -9.85
CA ILE A 50 5.42 31.52 -8.50
C ILE A 50 6.08 32.88 -8.43
N GLU A 51 5.55 33.80 -7.64
CA GLU A 51 6.17 35.11 -7.41
C GLU A 51 7.38 34.96 -6.47
N GLY A 52 8.46 35.67 -6.75
CA GLY A 52 9.72 35.60 -5.98
C GLY A 52 10.75 34.63 -6.54
N ASP A 53 11.97 34.71 -6.01
CA ASP A 53 13.10 33.84 -6.38
C ASP A 53 13.19 32.65 -5.40
N PHE A 54 12.31 31.68 -5.62
CA PHE A 54 12.29 30.42 -4.86
C PHE A 54 12.82 29.30 -5.75
N GLY A 55 14.02 28.81 -5.40
CA GLY A 55 14.66 27.71 -6.09
C GLY A 55 14.06 26.31 -5.73
N ALA A 56 14.87 25.27 -5.84
CA ALA A 56 14.49 23.90 -5.50
C ALA A 56 14.18 23.73 -4.00
N GLU A 57 14.74 24.58 -3.14
CA GLU A 57 14.53 24.58 -1.68
C GLU A 57 13.08 24.85 -1.25
N ARG A 58 12.20 25.29 -2.17
CA ARG A 58 10.76 25.36 -1.90
C ARG A 58 10.09 24.00 -1.72
N PHE A 59 10.76 22.94 -2.10
CA PHE A 59 10.30 21.58 -1.90
C PHE A 59 11.07 20.87 -0.79
N LEU A 60 10.39 20.04 -0.02
CA LEU A 60 11.02 19.05 0.85
C LEU A 60 11.47 17.83 0.03
N ASP A 61 12.59 17.22 0.43
CA ASP A 61 13.02 15.99 -0.21
C ASP A 61 12.03 14.86 0.10
N ARG A 62 11.67 14.16 -0.93
CA ARG A 62 10.63 13.14 -0.93
C ARG A 62 11.02 11.90 -0.12
N GLU A 63 12.28 11.47 -0.17
CA GLU A 63 12.73 10.25 0.47
C GLU A 63 12.98 10.53 1.98
N SER A 64 13.48 11.69 2.33
CA SER A 64 13.56 12.18 3.71
C SER A 64 12.15 12.28 4.33
N SER A 65 11.21 12.86 3.62
CA SER A 65 9.80 12.95 4.07
C SER A 65 9.15 11.57 4.28
N TRP A 66 9.60 10.54 3.53
CA TRP A 66 9.14 9.17 3.75
C TRP A 66 9.69 8.59 5.07
N LEU A 67 10.95 8.86 5.40
CA LEU A 67 11.54 8.45 6.67
C LEU A 67 10.88 9.19 7.85
N ASP A 68 10.57 10.48 7.71
CA ASP A 68 9.79 11.25 8.68
C ASP A 68 8.38 10.67 8.91
N PHE A 69 7.73 10.19 7.83
CA PHE A 69 6.47 9.47 7.98
C PHE A 69 6.63 8.22 8.86
N ASN A 70 7.68 7.42 8.66
CA ASN A 70 7.93 6.25 9.48
C ASN A 70 8.36 6.60 10.91
N SER A 71 9.04 7.72 11.10
CA SER A 71 9.30 8.26 12.45
C SER A 71 8.00 8.56 13.19
N ARG A 72 7.01 9.16 12.52
CA ARG A 72 5.66 9.40 13.10
C ARG A 72 4.89 8.11 13.38
N VAL A 73 5.06 7.06 12.55
CA VAL A 73 4.50 5.73 12.83
C VAL A 73 5.16 5.12 14.07
N LEU A 74 6.47 5.31 14.25
CA LEU A 74 7.19 4.86 15.43
C LEU A 74 6.73 5.57 16.70
N GLU A 75 6.39 6.87 16.64
CA GLU A 75 5.81 7.62 17.77
C GLU A 75 4.52 6.98 18.31
N LEU A 76 3.75 6.25 17.47
CA LEU A 76 2.61 5.47 17.96
C LEU A 76 3.03 4.26 18.79
N ALA A 77 4.18 3.67 18.52
CA ALA A 77 4.73 2.60 19.36
C ALA A 77 5.31 3.14 20.67
N GLU A 78 5.75 4.39 20.70
CA GLU A 78 6.26 5.08 21.89
C GLU A 78 5.15 5.61 22.80
N ASP A 79 3.92 5.81 22.28
CA ASP A 79 2.80 6.39 23.00
C ASP A 79 2.28 5.43 24.11
N PRO A 80 2.50 5.74 25.40
CA PRO A 80 2.09 4.85 26.49
C PRO A 80 0.56 4.78 26.65
N ASP A 81 -0.20 5.72 26.10
CA ASP A 81 -1.67 5.74 26.15
C ASP A 81 -2.29 4.76 25.16
N LEU A 82 -1.51 4.23 24.21
CA LEU A 82 -1.97 3.20 23.29
C LEU A 82 -1.87 1.80 23.90
N TYR A 83 -2.73 0.90 23.44
CA TYR A 83 -2.76 -0.49 23.86
C TYR A 83 -1.45 -1.21 23.52
N LEU A 84 -0.90 -1.96 24.47
CA LEU A 84 0.46 -2.52 24.39
C LEU A 84 0.69 -3.40 23.13
N LEU A 85 -0.25 -4.28 22.80
CA LEU A 85 -0.08 -5.14 21.61
C LEU A 85 -0.26 -4.36 20.30
N GLU A 86 -0.96 -3.24 20.31
CA GLU A 86 -0.99 -2.32 19.17
C GLU A 86 0.32 -1.56 19.01
N ARG A 87 0.96 -1.14 20.13
CA ARG A 87 2.31 -0.55 20.11
C ARG A 87 3.32 -1.51 19.51
N LEU A 88 3.29 -2.78 19.91
CA LEU A 88 4.11 -3.85 19.32
C LEU A 88 3.80 -4.05 17.81
N ASN A 89 2.53 -3.95 17.43
CA ASN A 89 2.12 -4.03 16.03
C ASN A 89 2.67 -2.84 15.21
N PHE A 90 2.71 -1.62 15.77
CA PHE A 90 3.33 -0.46 15.10
C PHE A 90 4.83 -0.66 14.88
N LEU A 91 5.56 -1.29 15.80
CA LEU A 91 6.97 -1.67 15.56
C LEU A 91 7.09 -2.62 14.37
N SER A 92 6.21 -3.62 14.27
CA SER A 92 6.18 -4.55 13.13
C SER A 92 5.87 -3.82 11.81
N ILE A 93 4.97 -2.82 11.83
CA ILE A 93 4.63 -1.98 10.67
C ILE A 93 5.83 -1.13 10.24
N VAL A 94 6.56 -0.49 11.18
CA VAL A 94 7.76 0.28 10.87
C VAL A 94 8.83 -0.60 10.21
N ALA A 95 9.06 -1.81 10.74
CA ALA A 95 9.99 -2.77 10.15
C ALA A 95 9.60 -3.15 8.71
N SER A 96 8.32 -3.44 8.48
CA SER A 96 7.80 -3.78 7.15
C SER A 96 7.91 -2.60 6.17
N ASN A 97 7.60 -1.40 6.62
CA ASN A 97 7.73 -0.19 5.82
C ASN A 97 9.19 0.06 5.42
N LEU A 98 10.13 -0.09 6.36
CA LEU A 98 11.56 0.06 6.06
C LEU A 98 12.03 -0.96 5.02
N ASP A 99 11.57 -2.21 5.10
CA ASP A 99 11.88 -3.21 4.08
C ASP A 99 11.43 -2.76 2.70
N GLU A 100 10.18 -2.33 2.54
CA GLU A 100 9.68 -1.81 1.26
C GLU A 100 10.48 -0.59 0.78
N PHE A 101 10.87 0.30 1.69
CA PHE A 101 11.69 1.46 1.35
C PHE A 101 13.04 1.08 0.77
N PHE A 102 13.74 0.15 1.41
CA PHE A 102 15.03 -0.32 0.92
C PHE A 102 14.89 -1.12 -0.38
N MET A 103 13.94 -2.05 -0.45
CA MET A 103 13.71 -2.88 -1.65
C MET A 103 13.40 -2.07 -2.90
N VAL A 104 12.82 -0.89 -2.74
CA VAL A 104 12.28 -0.12 -3.87
C VAL A 104 12.97 1.23 -4.04
N ARG A 105 13.01 2.04 -2.98
CA ARG A 105 13.48 3.43 -3.07
C ARG A 105 14.99 3.52 -3.05
N VAL A 106 15.61 2.94 -2.04
CA VAL A 106 17.07 2.89 -1.93
C VAL A 106 17.66 2.11 -3.10
N ALA A 107 17.05 0.97 -3.45
CA ALA A 107 17.46 0.17 -4.60
C ALA A 107 17.41 0.96 -5.92
N GLY A 108 16.35 1.73 -6.15
CA GLY A 108 16.23 2.60 -7.31
C GLY A 108 17.27 3.72 -7.33
N LEU A 109 17.58 4.31 -6.17
CA LEU A 109 18.59 5.35 -6.04
C LEU A 109 20.01 4.81 -6.28
N LYS A 110 20.36 3.62 -5.69
CA LYS A 110 21.63 2.92 -5.96
C LYS A 110 21.81 2.66 -7.45
N ARG A 111 20.77 2.22 -8.16
CA ARG A 111 20.84 1.98 -9.60
C ARG A 111 21.11 3.27 -10.36
N ARG A 112 20.48 4.40 -9.99
CA ARG A 112 20.73 5.71 -10.62
C ARG A 112 22.19 6.15 -10.42
N ILE A 113 22.74 5.99 -9.23
CA ILE A 113 24.15 6.28 -8.94
C ILE A 113 25.05 5.37 -9.78
N ALA A 114 24.80 4.07 -9.79
CA ALA A 114 25.62 3.10 -10.55
C ALA A 114 25.60 3.33 -12.07
N THR A 115 24.52 3.90 -12.61
CA THR A 115 24.40 4.23 -14.04
C THR A 115 24.85 5.66 -14.37
N GLY A 116 25.33 6.42 -13.41
CA GLY A 116 25.81 7.80 -13.59
C GLY A 116 24.69 8.81 -13.92
N LEU A 117 23.44 8.48 -13.63
CA LEU A 117 22.29 9.38 -13.84
C LEU A 117 22.23 10.43 -12.73
N ALA A 118 22.94 11.56 -12.95
CA ALA A 118 23.08 12.66 -12.00
C ALA A 118 21.92 13.68 -12.04
N VAL A 119 20.66 13.22 -12.20
CA VAL A 119 19.49 14.13 -12.19
C VAL A 119 19.14 14.46 -10.73
N PRO A 120 19.21 15.74 -10.31
CA PRO A 120 18.83 16.13 -8.95
C PRO A 120 17.35 15.84 -8.64
N SER A 121 17.03 15.72 -7.35
CA SER A 121 15.66 15.66 -6.88
C SER A 121 14.93 16.99 -7.05
N ALA A 122 13.60 17.01 -6.86
CA ALA A 122 12.84 18.27 -6.86
C ALA A 122 13.36 19.26 -5.79
N ALA A 123 13.89 18.76 -4.68
CA ALA A 123 14.52 19.55 -3.63
C ALA A 123 15.97 19.99 -3.96
N GLY A 124 16.48 19.66 -5.14
CA GLY A 124 17.81 20.05 -5.62
C GLY A 124 18.96 19.13 -5.20
N LEU A 125 18.71 18.06 -4.43
CA LEU A 125 19.75 17.14 -3.98
C LEU A 125 20.19 16.21 -5.11
N SER A 126 21.51 16.02 -5.26
CA SER A 126 22.08 14.98 -6.11
C SER A 126 21.72 13.57 -5.58
N PRO A 127 21.84 12.53 -6.40
CA PRO A 127 21.62 11.16 -5.93
C PRO A 127 22.52 10.75 -4.76
N ASP A 128 23.77 11.19 -4.73
CA ASP A 128 24.71 10.89 -3.66
C ASP A 128 24.34 11.61 -2.36
N GLU A 129 23.99 12.89 -2.42
CA GLU A 129 23.50 13.67 -1.27
C GLU A 129 22.19 13.08 -0.71
N GLN A 130 21.29 12.61 -1.59
CA GLN A 130 20.09 11.88 -1.15
C GLN A 130 20.45 10.58 -0.42
N MET A 131 21.41 9.80 -0.93
CA MET A 131 21.84 8.55 -0.32
C MET A 131 22.45 8.78 1.06
N GLU A 132 23.28 9.81 1.24
CA GLU A 132 23.88 10.17 2.52
C GLU A 132 22.79 10.58 3.54
N ALA A 133 21.84 11.42 3.12
CA ALA A 133 20.72 11.83 3.96
C ALA A 133 19.85 10.63 4.38
N ILE A 134 19.53 9.73 3.45
CA ILE A 134 18.79 8.49 3.71
C ILE A 134 19.56 7.61 4.69
N SER A 135 20.85 7.35 4.46
CA SER A 135 21.67 6.51 5.33
C SER A 135 21.66 7.01 6.76
N THR A 136 21.93 8.32 6.95
CA THR A 136 21.92 8.96 8.28
C THR A 136 20.59 8.82 8.99
N ALA A 137 19.49 9.17 8.30
CA ALA A 137 18.15 9.11 8.88
C ALA A 137 17.69 7.68 9.16
N ALA A 138 17.99 6.73 8.26
CA ALA A 138 17.61 5.33 8.41
C ALA A 138 18.36 4.65 9.56
N HIS A 139 19.66 4.93 9.76
CA HIS A 139 20.40 4.43 10.91
C HIS A 139 19.82 4.96 12.22
N SER A 140 19.52 6.25 12.29
CA SER A 140 18.89 6.86 13.46
C SER A 140 17.51 6.23 13.75
N LEU A 141 16.68 6.07 12.74
CA LEU A 141 15.34 5.49 12.87
C LEU A 141 15.39 4.02 13.32
N GLN A 142 16.27 3.20 12.76
CA GLN A 142 16.40 1.79 13.13
C GLN A 142 16.95 1.62 14.55
N LYS A 143 17.92 2.46 14.95
CA LYS A 143 18.42 2.48 16.33
C LYS A 143 17.30 2.82 17.32
N ARG A 144 16.52 3.88 17.05
CA ARG A 144 15.36 4.28 17.88
C ARG A 144 14.30 3.19 17.91
N HIS A 145 14.02 2.55 16.79
CA HIS A 145 13.08 1.43 16.69
C HIS A 145 13.46 0.25 17.60
N ALA A 146 14.74 -0.14 17.58
CA ALA A 146 15.26 -1.18 18.48
C ALA A 146 15.21 -0.75 19.94
N GLN A 147 15.57 0.51 20.26
CA GLN A 147 15.49 1.05 21.61
C GLN A 147 14.05 1.03 22.16
N VAL A 148 13.06 1.45 21.39
CA VAL A 148 11.65 1.39 21.80
C VAL A 148 11.22 -0.03 22.12
N PHE A 149 11.64 -1.01 21.33
CA PHE A 149 11.35 -2.41 21.63
C PHE A 149 11.97 -2.85 22.95
N HIS A 150 13.27 -2.63 23.15
CA HIS A 150 14.00 -3.13 24.33
C HIS A 150 13.70 -2.37 25.62
N GLU A 151 13.60 -1.03 25.52
CA GLU A 151 13.51 -0.19 26.70
C GLU A 151 12.06 0.08 27.15
N GLN A 152 11.10 -0.01 26.22
CA GLN A 152 9.69 0.29 26.51
C GLN A 152 8.79 -0.93 26.39
N ILE A 153 8.76 -1.58 25.20
CA ILE A 153 7.77 -2.63 24.91
C ILE A 153 8.08 -3.91 25.67
N LEU A 154 9.32 -4.38 25.64
CA LEU A 154 9.72 -5.63 26.28
C LEU A 154 9.46 -5.63 27.81
N PRO A 155 9.79 -4.56 28.58
CA PRO A 155 9.45 -4.46 30.00
C PRO A 155 7.94 -4.44 30.25
N GLU A 156 7.16 -3.76 29.40
CA GLU A 156 5.71 -3.71 29.56
C GLU A 156 5.05 -5.07 29.24
N LEU A 157 5.51 -5.79 28.22
CA LEU A 157 5.08 -7.17 27.96
C LEU A 157 5.29 -8.07 29.18
N LYS A 158 6.48 -7.96 29.81
CA LYS A 158 6.81 -8.72 31.02
C LYS A 158 5.84 -8.42 32.18
N LYS A 159 5.46 -7.14 32.39
CA LYS A 159 4.45 -6.76 33.39
C LYS A 159 3.07 -7.36 33.09
N GLN A 160 2.77 -7.65 31.83
CA GLN A 160 1.52 -8.28 31.40
C GLN A 160 1.62 -9.81 31.32
N ASN A 161 2.65 -10.42 31.91
CA ASN A 161 2.93 -11.85 31.88
C ASN A 161 3.09 -12.41 30.45
N ILE A 162 3.69 -11.63 29.57
CA ILE A 162 4.11 -12.03 28.21
C ILE A 162 5.62 -11.92 28.18
N HIS A 163 6.31 -13.05 28.05
CA HIS A 163 7.76 -13.14 28.14
C HIS A 163 8.35 -13.61 26.82
N ILE A 164 9.33 -12.89 26.32
CA ILE A 164 10.26 -13.39 25.29
C ILE A 164 11.50 -13.87 26.03
N VAL A 165 11.78 -15.16 25.93
CA VAL A 165 12.81 -15.85 26.73
C VAL A 165 13.93 -16.37 25.84
N GLY A 166 15.14 -16.44 26.43
CA GLY A 166 16.25 -17.17 25.86
C GLY A 166 16.20 -18.67 26.20
N TRP A 167 17.09 -19.46 25.60
CA TRP A 167 17.16 -20.89 25.89
C TRP A 167 17.53 -21.19 27.34
N ASP A 168 18.42 -20.41 27.92
CA ASP A 168 18.88 -20.61 29.28
C ASP A 168 17.84 -20.32 30.34
N ASP A 169 16.84 -19.50 30.01
CA ASP A 169 15.71 -19.17 30.89
C ASP A 169 14.66 -20.31 30.99
N LEU A 170 14.83 -21.39 30.20
CA LEU A 170 13.89 -22.49 30.13
C LEU A 170 14.18 -23.56 31.18
N ASP A 171 13.10 -24.12 31.75
CA ASP A 171 13.17 -25.33 32.58
C ASP A 171 13.48 -26.59 31.73
N ALA A 172 13.90 -27.69 32.39
CA ALA A 172 14.30 -28.91 31.75
C ALA A 172 13.17 -29.56 30.89
N ASP A 173 11.90 -29.44 31.34
CA ASP A 173 10.77 -30.01 30.64
C ASP A 173 10.47 -29.21 29.36
N ALA A 174 10.56 -27.88 29.40
CA ALA A 174 10.44 -27.02 28.24
C ALA A 174 11.56 -27.27 27.22
N LYS A 175 12.80 -27.36 27.68
CA LYS A 175 13.97 -27.73 26.82
C LYS A 175 13.76 -29.06 26.14
N THR A 176 13.31 -30.08 26.87
CA THR A 176 13.04 -31.41 26.32
C THR A 176 11.94 -31.38 25.26
N ARG A 177 10.85 -30.68 25.52
CA ARG A 177 9.74 -30.54 24.57
C ARG A 177 10.17 -29.80 23.31
N LEU A 178 10.82 -28.65 23.43
CA LEU A 178 11.29 -27.86 22.29
C LEU A 178 12.33 -28.61 21.46
N ARG A 179 13.19 -29.44 22.09
CA ARG A 179 14.12 -30.32 21.37
C ARG A 179 13.35 -31.37 20.56
N GLN A 180 12.30 -31.96 21.12
CA GLN A 180 11.45 -32.93 20.38
C GLN A 180 10.74 -32.25 19.19
N GLU A 181 10.22 -31.05 19.39
CA GLU A 181 9.61 -30.23 18.35
C GLU A 181 10.61 -29.86 17.28
N PHE A 182 11.83 -29.42 17.68
CA PHE A 182 12.92 -29.14 16.76
C PHE A 182 13.24 -30.35 15.86
N LEU A 183 13.45 -31.53 16.45
CA LEU A 183 13.79 -32.74 15.70
C LEU A 183 12.68 -33.22 14.76
N ARG A 184 11.43 -33.02 15.16
CA ARG A 184 10.26 -33.46 14.40
C ARG A 184 9.84 -32.49 13.30
N ASP A 185 9.79 -31.19 13.59
CA ASP A 185 9.11 -30.20 12.75
C ASP A 185 10.06 -29.19 12.13
N ILE A 186 11.24 -28.91 12.74
CA ILE A 186 12.18 -27.88 12.30
C ILE A 186 13.39 -28.49 11.58
N PHE A 187 14.07 -29.42 12.22
CA PHE A 187 15.29 -30.05 11.68
C PHE A 187 15.14 -30.59 10.25
N PRO A 188 14.03 -31.31 9.88
CA PRO A 188 13.89 -31.89 8.54
C PRO A 188 13.84 -30.87 7.40
N ILE A 189 13.56 -29.58 7.69
CA ILE A 189 13.49 -28.52 6.69
C ILE A 189 14.72 -27.63 6.66
N LEU A 190 15.67 -27.84 7.59
CA LEU A 190 16.91 -27.08 7.64
C LEU A 190 17.96 -27.69 6.70
N THR A 191 18.68 -26.80 6.00
CA THR A 191 19.82 -27.21 5.16
C THR A 191 20.99 -26.28 5.46
N PRO A 192 21.98 -26.74 6.23
CA PRO A 192 23.22 -25.99 6.44
C PRO A 192 24.04 -25.98 5.15
N LEU A 193 24.59 -24.83 4.79
CA LEU A 193 25.45 -24.63 3.62
C LEU A 193 26.79 -24.10 4.08
N ALA A 194 27.82 -24.95 4.04
CA ALA A 194 29.20 -24.59 4.36
C ALA A 194 29.88 -23.93 3.15
N VAL A 195 30.80 -23.01 3.43
CA VAL A 195 31.60 -22.31 2.41
C VAL A 195 33.02 -22.86 2.43
N ASP A 196 33.44 -23.43 1.31
CA ASP A 196 34.82 -23.92 1.09
C ASP A 196 35.17 -23.76 -0.41
N PRO A 197 36.41 -24.07 -0.85
CA PRO A 197 36.80 -23.95 -2.26
C PRO A 197 35.94 -24.75 -3.26
N ALA A 198 35.20 -25.77 -2.81
CA ALA A 198 34.27 -26.55 -3.64
C ALA A 198 32.82 -26.06 -3.53
N HIS A 199 32.51 -25.28 -2.49
CA HIS A 199 31.22 -24.77 -2.18
C HIS A 199 31.30 -23.24 -2.00
N PRO A 200 31.05 -22.46 -3.06
CA PRO A 200 31.10 -21.00 -3.00
C PRO A 200 30.04 -20.44 -2.04
N PHE A 201 30.19 -19.17 -1.65
CA PHE A 201 29.25 -18.49 -0.77
C PHE A 201 27.80 -18.62 -1.30
N PRO A 202 26.87 -19.12 -0.48
CA PRO A 202 25.52 -19.41 -0.93
C PRO A 202 24.74 -18.13 -1.20
N TYR A 203 23.83 -18.21 -2.15
CA TYR A 203 22.88 -17.14 -2.36
C TYR A 203 22.01 -16.92 -1.12
N ILE A 204 21.95 -15.67 -0.64
CA ILE A 204 21.09 -15.24 0.47
C ILE A 204 19.83 -14.58 -0.11
N SER A 205 18.68 -15.20 0.11
CA SER A 205 17.40 -14.68 -0.36
C SER A 205 17.00 -13.40 0.39
N GLY A 206 16.35 -12.47 -0.32
CA GLY A 206 15.88 -11.21 0.26
C GLY A 206 14.95 -11.44 1.45
N LEU A 207 15.09 -10.59 2.46
CA LEU A 207 14.31 -10.57 3.70
C LEU A 207 14.38 -11.84 4.57
N SER A 208 15.13 -12.88 4.17
CA SER A 208 15.29 -14.10 4.97
C SER A 208 16.23 -13.85 6.16
N LEU A 209 15.86 -14.40 7.30
CA LEU A 209 16.71 -14.44 8.49
C LEU A 209 17.63 -15.65 8.39
N ASN A 210 18.89 -15.48 8.75
CA ASN A 210 19.92 -16.51 8.63
C ASN A 210 20.84 -16.51 9.85
N LEU A 211 21.39 -17.68 10.16
CA LEU A 211 22.50 -17.82 11.07
C LEU A 211 23.82 -17.91 10.27
N ALA A 212 24.74 -17.04 10.54
CA ALA A 212 26.15 -17.14 10.18
C ALA A 212 26.85 -17.99 11.26
N VAL A 213 27.36 -19.15 10.90
CA VAL A 213 27.92 -20.12 11.85
C VAL A 213 29.37 -20.36 11.52
N LEU A 214 30.23 -20.21 12.51
CA LEU A 214 31.63 -20.61 12.40
C LEU A 214 31.82 -22.01 13.03
N VAL A 215 32.18 -22.96 12.21
CA VAL A 215 32.43 -24.34 12.65
C VAL A 215 33.93 -24.70 12.49
N ARG A 216 34.46 -25.44 13.45
CA ARG A 216 35.86 -25.89 13.45
C ARG A 216 35.91 -27.41 13.33
N ASN A 217 36.75 -27.91 12.42
CA ASN A 217 37.05 -29.32 12.38
C ASN A 217 38.01 -29.66 13.53
N PRO A 218 37.65 -30.48 14.53
CA PRO A 218 38.45 -30.73 15.70
C PRO A 218 39.74 -31.54 15.38
N GLN A 219 39.80 -32.23 14.23
CA GLN A 219 40.99 -33.02 13.82
C GLN A 219 42.02 -32.16 13.09
N THR A 220 41.59 -31.20 12.29
CA THR A 220 42.49 -30.38 11.45
C THR A 220 42.68 -28.97 11.99
N GLY A 221 41.83 -28.53 12.94
CA GLY A 221 41.78 -27.15 13.45
C GLY A 221 41.26 -26.13 12.45
N LYS A 222 40.84 -26.54 11.24
CA LYS A 222 40.36 -25.65 10.20
C LYS A 222 38.98 -25.14 10.53
N GLU A 223 38.82 -23.82 10.47
CA GLU A 223 37.51 -23.14 10.60
C GLU A 223 36.85 -22.97 9.23
N LEU A 224 35.55 -23.11 9.21
CA LEU A 224 34.70 -22.94 8.03
C LEU A 224 33.46 -22.11 8.40
N PHE A 225 33.11 -21.21 7.50
CA PHE A 225 31.85 -20.51 7.58
C PHE A 225 30.73 -21.40 7.05
N ALA A 226 29.59 -21.40 7.73
CA ALA A 226 28.39 -22.05 7.26
C ALA A 226 27.18 -21.12 7.46
N ARG A 227 26.20 -21.29 6.60
CA ARG A 227 24.93 -20.54 6.66
C ARG A 227 23.77 -21.49 6.94
N VAL A 228 22.91 -21.13 7.89
CA VAL A 228 21.64 -21.81 8.15
C VAL A 228 20.50 -20.82 7.99
N LYS A 229 19.57 -21.08 7.06
CA LYS A 229 18.38 -20.25 6.88
C LYS A 229 17.34 -20.57 7.95
N VAL A 230 16.78 -19.53 8.59
CA VAL A 230 15.59 -19.66 9.45
C VAL A 230 14.36 -19.82 8.55
N PRO A 231 13.54 -20.88 8.72
CA PRO A 231 12.40 -21.13 7.83
C PRO A 231 11.30 -20.10 7.96
N ASP A 232 10.89 -19.52 6.83
CA ASP A 232 9.84 -18.49 6.77
C ASP A 232 8.40 -19.08 6.90
N GLN A 233 8.26 -20.42 6.76
CA GLN A 233 6.98 -21.12 6.82
C GLN A 233 6.49 -21.35 8.25
N LEU A 234 7.38 -21.22 9.23
CA LEU A 234 7.07 -21.38 10.65
C LEU A 234 6.85 -20.02 11.31
N ASP A 235 6.01 -20.00 12.35
CA ASP A 235 5.92 -18.83 13.21
C ASP A 235 7.28 -18.55 13.84
N ARG A 236 7.74 -17.30 13.79
CA ARG A 236 9.07 -16.97 14.34
C ARG A 236 9.09 -16.97 15.86
N MET A 237 8.00 -16.54 16.50
CA MET A 237 7.85 -16.58 17.96
C MET A 237 7.13 -17.87 18.35
N ILE A 238 7.90 -18.86 18.77
CA ILE A 238 7.37 -20.18 19.17
C ILE A 238 6.86 -20.10 20.61
N SER A 239 5.65 -20.59 20.85
CA SER A 239 5.10 -20.69 22.21
C SER A 239 5.78 -21.79 22.98
N VAL A 240 6.48 -21.43 24.05
CA VAL A 240 7.18 -22.38 24.93
C VAL A 240 6.21 -23.38 25.57
N ASP A 241 5.00 -22.95 25.91
CA ASP A 241 4.01 -23.77 26.62
C ASP A 241 2.99 -24.45 25.67
N GLY A 242 3.25 -24.33 24.36
CA GLY A 242 2.42 -24.86 23.29
C GLY A 242 1.26 -23.96 22.88
N PRO A 243 0.60 -24.24 21.70
CA PRO A 243 -0.38 -23.32 21.11
C PRO A 243 -1.64 -23.06 21.97
N ARG A 244 -2.00 -24.00 22.84
CA ARG A 244 -3.15 -23.86 23.74
C ARG A 244 -2.87 -22.90 24.91
N ALA A 245 -1.65 -22.87 25.43
CA ALA A 245 -1.26 -21.99 26.53
C ALA A 245 -1.20 -20.53 26.07
N ALA A 246 -0.65 -20.28 24.89
CA ALA A 246 -0.56 -18.95 24.27
C ALA A 246 -1.94 -18.27 24.13
N ASN A 247 -3.02 -19.05 23.98
CA ASN A 247 -4.38 -18.54 23.80
C ASN A 247 -5.21 -18.48 25.08
N THR A 248 -4.62 -18.77 26.27
CA THR A 248 -5.35 -18.76 27.53
C THR A 248 -5.27 -17.37 28.19
N THR A 249 -6.41 -16.69 28.27
CA THR A 249 -6.50 -15.36 28.87
C THR A 249 -6.04 -15.36 30.35
N GLY A 250 -5.15 -14.42 30.71
CA GLY A 250 -4.72 -14.18 32.09
C GLY A 250 -3.61 -15.11 32.62
N LYS A 251 -3.16 -16.11 31.85
CA LYS A 251 -2.00 -16.94 32.18
C LYS A 251 -0.70 -16.35 31.64
N GLU A 252 0.40 -16.72 32.25
CA GLU A 252 1.74 -16.46 31.73
C GLU A 252 1.88 -17.09 30.34
N SER A 253 2.50 -16.34 29.42
CA SER A 253 2.77 -16.79 28.05
C SER A 253 4.23 -16.55 27.76
N ARG A 254 4.97 -17.64 27.47
CA ARG A 254 6.39 -17.59 27.14
C ARG A 254 6.58 -17.86 25.65
N TYR A 255 7.39 -17.04 25.00
CA TYR A 255 7.73 -17.17 23.59
C TYR A 255 9.26 -17.20 23.44
N ILE A 256 9.76 -18.03 22.54
CA ILE A 256 11.17 -18.09 22.19
C ILE A 256 11.34 -17.88 20.69
N PRO A 257 12.31 -17.06 20.23
CA PRO A 257 12.59 -16.90 18.82
C PRO A 257 13.06 -18.22 18.18
N LEU A 258 12.59 -18.52 16.98
CA LEU A 258 12.91 -19.73 16.23
C LEU A 258 14.42 -19.85 15.98
N GLU A 259 15.09 -18.74 15.68
CA GLU A 259 16.54 -18.69 15.50
C GLU A 259 17.31 -19.10 16.76
N VAL A 260 16.79 -18.82 17.95
CA VAL A 260 17.40 -19.26 19.22
C VAL A 260 17.28 -20.77 19.37
N ILE A 261 16.13 -21.36 19.02
CA ILE A 261 15.95 -22.83 19.03
C ILE A 261 16.92 -23.49 18.05
N ILE A 262 17.06 -22.93 16.85
CA ILE A 262 17.98 -23.47 15.83
C ILE A 262 19.42 -23.37 16.29
N ALA A 263 19.81 -22.22 16.85
CA ALA A 263 21.16 -21.97 17.33
C ALA A 263 21.59 -22.96 18.41
N GLU A 264 20.70 -23.29 19.33
CA GLU A 264 20.96 -24.27 20.41
C GLU A 264 21.12 -25.71 19.91
N HIS A 265 20.69 -26.00 18.71
CA HIS A 265 20.76 -27.34 18.13
C HIS A 265 21.70 -27.44 16.90
N LEU A 266 22.61 -26.49 16.75
CA LEU A 266 23.60 -26.48 15.66
C LEU A 266 24.52 -27.69 15.66
N ASP A 267 24.80 -28.27 16.82
CA ASP A 267 25.54 -29.55 16.97
C ASP A 267 24.90 -30.70 16.18
N THR A 268 23.56 -30.73 16.14
CA THR A 268 22.79 -31.72 15.37
C THR A 268 22.92 -31.50 13.86
N LEU A 269 23.08 -30.22 13.43
CA LEU A 269 23.22 -29.84 12.03
C LEU A 269 24.65 -30.03 11.51
N PHE A 270 25.66 -29.99 12.40
CA PHE A 270 27.09 -30.10 12.07
C PHE A 270 27.76 -31.27 12.82
N PRO A 271 27.35 -32.53 12.59
CA PRO A 271 27.87 -33.65 13.32
C PRO A 271 29.36 -33.83 13.11
N GLY A 272 30.12 -33.92 14.21
CA GLY A 272 31.57 -34.06 14.19
C GLY A 272 32.38 -32.77 13.99
N MET A 273 31.73 -31.64 13.93
CA MET A 273 32.32 -30.31 13.96
C MET A 273 32.08 -29.66 15.31
N GLU A 274 32.96 -28.76 15.71
CA GLU A 274 32.76 -27.86 16.86
C GLU A 274 32.11 -26.57 16.38
N VAL A 275 30.98 -26.17 16.93
CA VAL A 275 30.36 -24.85 16.70
C VAL A 275 31.13 -23.85 17.54
N VAL A 276 31.86 -22.94 16.91
CA VAL A 276 32.71 -21.93 17.59
C VAL A 276 31.85 -20.74 18.01
N GLU A 277 31.08 -20.22 17.07
CA GLU A 277 30.16 -19.10 17.31
C GLU A 277 29.09 -19.05 16.23
N HIS A 278 28.02 -18.30 16.50
CA HIS A 278 26.97 -18.02 15.54
C HIS A 278 26.38 -16.61 15.74
N HIS A 279 25.91 -16.01 14.66
CA HIS A 279 25.26 -14.68 14.67
C HIS A 279 24.10 -14.64 13.69
N VAL A 280 23.06 -13.91 14.05
CA VAL A 280 21.91 -13.71 13.16
C VAL A 280 22.20 -12.55 12.19
N PHE A 281 21.85 -12.76 10.93
CA PHE A 281 21.92 -11.72 9.92
C PHE A 281 20.77 -11.80 8.92
N ARG A 282 20.52 -10.67 8.24
CA ARG A 282 19.43 -10.52 7.28
C ARG A 282 19.86 -9.60 6.14
N VAL A 283 19.47 -9.93 4.91
CA VAL A 283 19.79 -9.14 3.71
C VAL A 283 18.48 -8.64 3.08
N THR A 284 18.42 -7.34 2.80
CA THR A 284 17.38 -6.77 1.94
C THR A 284 17.92 -6.61 0.52
N ARG A 285 17.15 -7.04 -0.48
CA ARG A 285 17.52 -6.97 -1.90
C ARG A 285 16.60 -6.06 -2.69
N ASN A 286 17.09 -5.60 -3.84
CA ASN A 286 16.24 -4.91 -4.80
C ASN A 286 15.13 -5.85 -5.28
N GLU A 287 13.89 -5.41 -5.16
CA GLU A 287 12.70 -6.11 -5.63
C GLU A 287 11.84 -5.24 -6.57
N ASP A 288 12.38 -4.15 -7.08
CA ASP A 288 11.69 -3.33 -8.07
C ASP A 288 11.76 -3.98 -9.46
N LEU A 289 10.61 -4.40 -9.95
CA LEU A 289 10.47 -5.05 -11.26
C LEU A 289 10.42 -4.00 -12.37
N GLU A 290 11.27 -4.17 -13.38
CA GLU A 290 11.14 -3.50 -14.67
C GLU A 290 10.77 -4.57 -15.71
N VAL A 291 9.52 -4.52 -16.18
CA VAL A 291 9.05 -5.37 -17.28
C VAL A 291 9.18 -4.55 -18.57
N GLU A 292 9.94 -5.05 -19.53
CA GLU A 292 9.98 -4.52 -20.89
C GLU A 292 8.66 -4.89 -21.58
N GLU A 293 7.69 -3.97 -21.51
CA GLU A 293 6.32 -4.21 -21.98
C GLU A 293 6.20 -4.08 -23.50
N ASP A 294 7.03 -3.25 -24.10
CA ASP A 294 6.95 -2.91 -25.54
C ASP A 294 7.33 -4.07 -26.45
N ASP A 295 8.17 -4.99 -25.96
CA ASP A 295 8.63 -6.17 -26.71
C ASP A 295 7.90 -7.47 -26.32
N ALA A 296 6.92 -7.40 -25.40
CA ALA A 296 6.23 -8.57 -24.89
C ALA A 296 5.00 -8.94 -25.74
N GLU A 297 5.06 -10.08 -26.45
CA GLU A 297 3.87 -10.65 -27.12
C GLU A 297 2.73 -10.98 -26.13
N ASN A 298 3.07 -11.24 -24.85
CA ASN A 298 2.13 -11.54 -23.77
C ASN A 298 2.64 -11.00 -22.46
N LEU A 299 1.98 -9.94 -21.94
CA LEU A 299 2.32 -9.27 -20.70
C LEU A 299 2.34 -10.23 -19.48
N LEU A 300 1.43 -11.22 -19.43
CA LEU A 300 1.36 -12.21 -18.36
C LEU A 300 2.63 -13.07 -18.30
N GLN A 301 3.09 -13.58 -19.45
CA GLN A 301 4.30 -14.42 -19.53
C GLN A 301 5.56 -13.60 -19.23
N ALA A 302 5.65 -12.36 -19.69
CA ALA A 302 6.74 -11.45 -19.38
C ALA A 302 6.84 -11.21 -17.90
N LEU A 303 5.72 -10.94 -17.23
CA LEU A 303 5.66 -10.72 -15.78
C LEU A 303 6.05 -11.99 -14.99
N GLU A 304 5.57 -13.17 -15.38
CA GLU A 304 5.96 -14.44 -14.74
C GLU A 304 7.48 -14.68 -14.83
N LYS A 305 8.11 -14.35 -15.95
CA LYS A 305 9.57 -14.45 -16.13
C LYS A 305 10.33 -13.47 -15.24
N GLU A 306 9.87 -12.22 -15.15
CA GLU A 306 10.51 -11.20 -14.31
C GLU A 306 10.32 -11.49 -12.81
N LEU A 307 9.20 -12.08 -12.39
CA LEU A 307 9.01 -12.53 -11.01
C LEU A 307 10.06 -13.57 -10.57
N LEU A 308 10.51 -14.42 -11.49
CA LEU A 308 11.61 -15.35 -11.20
C LEU A 308 12.96 -14.62 -11.07
N ARG A 309 13.24 -13.62 -11.90
CA ARG A 309 14.48 -12.82 -11.86
C ARG A 309 14.57 -11.93 -10.63
N ARG A 310 13.44 -11.41 -10.15
CA ARG A 310 13.33 -10.54 -8.97
C ARG A 310 14.04 -11.15 -7.74
N ARG A 311 13.97 -12.47 -7.58
CA ARG A 311 14.60 -13.16 -6.45
C ARG A 311 16.11 -12.93 -6.37
N PHE A 312 16.77 -12.55 -7.47
CA PHE A 312 18.22 -12.37 -7.59
C PHE A 312 18.67 -10.91 -7.66
N GLY A 313 17.83 -9.96 -7.21
CA GLY A 313 18.21 -8.55 -7.17
C GLY A 313 19.44 -8.29 -6.29
N PRO A 314 20.23 -7.22 -6.58
CA PRO A 314 21.40 -6.88 -5.77
C PRO A 314 21.02 -6.53 -4.34
N PRO A 315 21.93 -6.79 -3.35
CA PRO A 315 21.73 -6.37 -1.97
C PRO A 315 21.70 -4.84 -1.84
N VAL A 316 20.91 -4.36 -0.89
CA VAL A 316 20.77 -2.92 -0.60
C VAL A 316 20.85 -2.59 0.89
N ARG A 317 20.81 -3.61 1.76
CA ARG A 317 20.95 -3.47 3.20
C ARG A 317 21.37 -4.81 3.82
N LEU A 318 22.31 -4.77 4.76
CA LEU A 318 22.69 -5.87 5.62
C LEU A 318 22.37 -5.51 7.08
N GLU A 319 21.53 -6.29 7.73
CA GLU A 319 21.22 -6.20 9.16
C GLU A 319 21.95 -7.34 9.89
N VAL A 320 22.66 -7.01 10.94
CA VAL A 320 23.45 -7.96 11.74
C VAL A 320 23.25 -7.68 13.23
N GLU A 321 23.43 -8.70 14.06
CA GLU A 321 23.52 -8.49 15.50
C GLU A 321 24.69 -7.56 15.85
N ASP A 322 24.51 -6.69 16.83
CA ASP A 322 25.53 -5.74 17.28
C ASP A 322 26.75 -6.46 17.91
N THR A 323 26.58 -7.71 18.30
CA THR A 323 27.61 -8.61 18.84
C THR A 323 28.39 -9.39 17.78
N ILE A 324 28.10 -9.19 16.49
CA ILE A 324 28.72 -9.97 15.40
C ILE A 324 30.26 -9.86 15.41
N ASN A 325 30.92 -10.99 15.21
CA ASN A 325 32.37 -11.04 15.07
C ASN A 325 32.84 -10.25 13.83
N PRO A 326 33.84 -9.35 13.95
CA PRO A 326 34.34 -8.55 12.83
C PRO A 326 34.76 -9.39 11.61
N THR A 327 35.39 -10.55 11.81
CA THR A 327 35.81 -11.44 10.69
C THR A 327 34.64 -12.00 9.91
N ILE A 328 33.54 -12.37 10.60
CA ILE A 328 32.28 -12.81 9.95
C ILE A 328 31.64 -11.66 9.23
N LEU A 329 31.62 -10.47 9.83
CA LEU A 329 31.07 -9.27 9.23
C LEU A 329 31.82 -8.89 7.94
N ASP A 330 33.15 -8.87 7.98
CA ASP A 330 33.99 -8.55 6.81
C ASP A 330 33.74 -9.56 5.66
N LEU A 331 33.57 -10.85 6.00
CA LEU A 331 33.19 -11.88 5.05
C LEU A 331 31.82 -11.56 4.41
N LEU A 332 30.81 -11.24 5.21
CA LEU A 332 29.46 -10.91 4.71
C LEU A 332 29.49 -9.68 3.81
N ILE A 333 30.19 -8.62 4.20
CA ILE A 333 30.34 -7.38 3.41
C ILE A 333 30.99 -7.70 2.05
N SER A 334 32.10 -8.46 2.06
CA SER A 334 32.82 -8.82 0.85
C SER A 334 31.98 -9.69 -0.09
N GLU A 335 31.35 -10.76 0.41
CA GLU A 335 30.61 -11.73 -0.40
C GLU A 335 29.27 -11.16 -0.91
N LEU A 336 28.67 -10.24 -0.19
CA LEU A 336 27.44 -9.56 -0.59
C LEU A 336 27.71 -8.32 -1.47
N ASN A 337 28.97 -7.88 -1.55
CA ASN A 337 29.38 -6.65 -2.25
C ASN A 337 28.53 -5.45 -1.81
N ILE A 338 28.55 -5.18 -0.52
CA ILE A 338 27.75 -4.13 0.15
C ILE A 338 28.71 -3.14 0.82
N ASP A 339 28.34 -1.86 0.92
CA ASP A 339 29.15 -0.85 1.56
C ASP A 339 28.91 -0.81 3.08
N ASP A 340 29.91 -0.36 3.87
CA ASP A 340 29.80 -0.21 5.32
C ASP A 340 28.60 0.66 5.74
N SER A 341 28.27 1.68 4.95
CA SER A 341 27.11 2.58 5.18
C SER A 341 25.76 1.89 5.04
N GLU A 342 25.73 0.68 4.48
CA GLU A 342 24.54 -0.15 4.26
C GLU A 342 24.41 -1.26 5.31
N VAL A 343 25.34 -1.31 6.28
CA VAL A 343 25.36 -2.27 7.38
C VAL A 343 24.68 -1.66 8.61
N TYR A 344 23.70 -2.37 9.15
CA TYR A 344 22.92 -1.99 10.32
C TYR A 344 23.17 -2.98 11.47
N LYS A 345 23.93 -2.55 12.47
CA LYS A 345 24.19 -3.33 13.70
C LYS A 345 23.09 -3.05 14.70
N LEU A 346 22.32 -4.06 15.03
CA LEU A 346 21.13 -3.94 15.88
C LEU A 346 21.13 -5.01 16.98
N PRO A 347 20.58 -4.73 18.18
CA PRO A 347 20.41 -5.75 19.20
C PRO A 347 19.40 -6.82 18.75
N ALA A 348 19.61 -8.07 19.16
CA ALA A 348 18.67 -9.16 18.91
C ALA A 348 17.36 -8.97 19.71
N PRO A 349 16.21 -9.42 19.17
CA PRO A 349 16.02 -10.09 17.89
C PRO A 349 15.97 -9.10 16.72
N LEU A 350 16.63 -9.43 15.62
CA LEU A 350 16.46 -8.69 14.37
C LEU A 350 15.04 -8.87 13.82
N ASP A 351 14.65 -8.05 12.84
CA ASP A 351 13.38 -8.22 12.12
C ASP A 351 12.12 -8.31 13.00
N LEU A 352 11.72 -7.18 13.60
CA LEU A 352 10.52 -7.13 14.46
C LEU A 352 9.18 -7.41 13.73
N ARG A 353 9.16 -7.65 12.41
CA ARG A 353 7.97 -8.18 11.71
C ARG A 353 7.56 -9.55 12.27
N GLY A 354 8.53 -10.32 12.78
CA GLY A 354 8.31 -11.64 13.37
C GLY A 354 7.47 -11.68 14.64
N MET A 355 7.08 -10.52 15.21
CA MET A 355 6.30 -10.43 16.46
C MET A 355 4.82 -10.82 16.30
N GLY A 356 4.38 -11.21 15.11
CA GLY A 356 2.97 -11.47 14.79
C GLY A 356 2.27 -12.49 15.70
N ALA A 357 2.96 -13.52 16.18
CA ALA A 357 2.37 -14.50 17.13
C ALA A 357 2.02 -13.85 18.47
N ILE A 358 2.87 -12.94 18.96
CA ILE A 358 2.63 -12.18 20.21
C ILE A 358 1.53 -11.15 19.99
N VAL A 359 1.56 -10.42 18.87
CA VAL A 359 0.50 -9.45 18.52
C VAL A 359 -0.87 -10.12 18.46
N ARG A 360 -0.96 -11.36 17.96
CA ARG A 360 -2.23 -12.11 17.88
C ARG A 360 -2.63 -12.81 19.19
N ALA A 361 -1.86 -12.65 20.28
CA ALA A 361 -2.18 -13.27 21.57
C ALA A 361 -3.58 -12.86 22.06
N ASN A 362 -4.32 -13.80 22.62
CA ASN A 362 -5.67 -13.56 23.15
C ASN A 362 -5.64 -12.75 24.48
N ARG A 363 -5.35 -11.48 24.36
CA ARG A 363 -5.27 -10.47 25.44
C ARG A 363 -6.16 -9.26 25.10
N PRO A 364 -7.50 -9.38 25.15
CA PRO A 364 -8.40 -8.31 24.72
C PRO A 364 -8.16 -6.95 25.38
N ALA A 365 -7.68 -6.93 26.62
CA ALA A 365 -7.36 -5.70 27.36
C ALA A 365 -6.12 -4.96 26.81
N LEU A 366 -5.29 -5.63 26.02
CA LEU A 366 -4.06 -5.08 25.41
C LEU A 366 -4.24 -4.69 23.94
N HIS A 367 -5.46 -4.79 23.41
CA HIS A 367 -5.84 -4.42 22.06
C HIS A 367 -6.91 -3.34 22.04
N TYR A 368 -7.03 -2.66 20.88
CA TYR A 368 -8.20 -1.84 20.64
C TYR A 368 -9.50 -2.64 20.82
N PRO A 369 -10.53 -2.05 21.44
CA PRO A 369 -11.85 -2.66 21.49
C PRO A 369 -12.32 -3.05 20.09
N LYS A 370 -12.93 -4.24 19.95
CA LYS A 370 -13.46 -4.68 18.65
C LYS A 370 -14.43 -3.65 18.11
N HIS A 371 -14.17 -3.23 16.89
CA HIS A 371 -15.08 -2.36 16.14
C HIS A 371 -16.01 -3.21 15.26
N ILE A 372 -17.32 -2.94 15.38
CA ILE A 372 -18.33 -3.49 14.50
C ILE A 372 -18.83 -2.35 13.63
N ALA A 373 -18.50 -2.41 12.34
CA ALA A 373 -18.93 -1.42 11.37
C ALA A 373 -20.45 -1.45 11.20
N HIS A 374 -21.06 -0.27 11.13
CA HIS A 374 -22.51 -0.14 11.00
C HIS A 374 -22.94 -0.18 9.53
N THR A 375 -24.15 -0.69 9.25
CA THR A 375 -24.76 -0.49 7.93
C THR A 375 -25.02 0.99 7.72
N SER A 376 -24.63 1.51 6.55
CA SER A 376 -24.82 2.92 6.24
C SER A 376 -26.30 3.30 6.37
N ARG A 377 -26.58 4.45 7.02
CA ARG A 377 -27.94 5.00 7.17
C ARG A 377 -28.68 5.21 5.83
N TRP A 378 -27.91 5.37 4.76
CA TRP A 378 -28.44 5.53 3.41
C TRP A 378 -28.93 4.22 2.79
N LEU A 379 -28.52 3.07 3.35
CA LEU A 379 -28.93 1.74 2.93
C LEU A 379 -29.96 1.10 3.88
N ASN A 380 -30.15 1.66 5.06
CA ASN A 380 -31.18 1.18 5.99
C ASN A 380 -32.56 1.55 5.46
N ALA A 381 -33.22 0.60 4.81
CA ALA A 381 -34.68 0.67 4.64
C ALA A 381 -35.31 0.62 6.02
N ALA A 382 -36.24 1.54 6.32
CA ALA A 382 -36.92 1.60 7.58
C ALA A 382 -37.47 0.22 8.02
N GLU A 383 -37.05 -0.23 9.20
CA GLU A 383 -37.67 -1.27 10.05
C GLU A 383 -38.19 -2.58 9.41
N THR A 384 -37.63 -3.03 8.30
CA THR A 384 -37.98 -4.35 7.75
C THR A 384 -36.86 -5.35 7.96
N ALA A 385 -37.19 -6.59 8.37
CA ALA A 385 -36.26 -7.70 8.53
C ALA A 385 -35.65 -8.21 7.19
N LYS A 386 -35.76 -7.43 6.11
CA LYS A 386 -35.20 -7.73 4.79
C LYS A 386 -33.88 -6.99 4.62
N GLU A 387 -32.94 -7.64 3.93
CA GLU A 387 -31.73 -6.97 3.45
C GLU A 387 -32.07 -5.70 2.66
N ALA A 388 -31.26 -4.65 2.85
CA ALA A 388 -31.45 -3.39 2.14
C ALA A 388 -31.32 -3.61 0.63
N ASP A 389 -32.31 -3.18 -0.15
CA ASP A 389 -32.21 -3.13 -1.61
C ASP A 389 -31.33 -1.94 -2.04
N VAL A 390 -30.06 -2.23 -2.37
CA VAL A 390 -29.10 -1.21 -2.73
C VAL A 390 -29.52 -0.46 -3.99
N PHE A 391 -30.14 -1.14 -4.97
CA PHE A 391 -30.62 -0.47 -6.19
C PHE A 391 -31.79 0.48 -5.91
N ALA A 392 -32.71 0.10 -5.02
CA ALA A 392 -33.80 0.96 -4.62
C ALA A 392 -33.29 2.20 -3.89
N ALA A 393 -32.42 2.02 -2.90
CA ALA A 393 -31.81 3.14 -2.17
C ALA A 393 -31.05 4.10 -3.10
N THR A 394 -30.29 3.55 -4.05
CA THR A 394 -29.50 4.37 -4.98
C THR A 394 -30.35 5.12 -6.00
N ARG A 395 -31.58 4.65 -6.31
CA ARG A 395 -32.53 5.43 -7.15
C ARG A 395 -33.04 6.68 -6.45
N ASP A 396 -33.18 6.61 -5.15
CA ASP A 396 -33.72 7.73 -4.37
C ASP A 396 -32.67 8.81 -4.09
N HIS A 397 -31.40 8.39 -3.88
CA HIS A 397 -30.29 9.29 -3.62
C HIS A 397 -28.94 8.58 -3.77
N ASP A 398 -27.89 9.34 -3.99
CA ASP A 398 -26.52 8.82 -3.93
C ASP A 398 -26.20 8.30 -2.51
N VAL A 399 -25.41 7.24 -2.42
CA VAL A 399 -25.01 6.61 -1.16
C VAL A 399 -23.53 6.86 -0.93
N LEU A 400 -23.21 7.79 -0.02
CA LEU A 400 -21.84 8.02 0.44
C LEU A 400 -21.51 7.02 1.56
N LEU A 401 -20.40 6.35 1.41
CA LEU A 401 -19.84 5.37 2.34
C LEU A 401 -18.54 5.89 2.93
N HIS A 402 -18.32 5.64 4.22
CA HIS A 402 -17.08 5.98 4.91
C HIS A 402 -16.58 4.78 5.72
N HIS A 403 -15.75 3.94 5.11
CA HIS A 403 -15.12 2.80 5.75
C HIS A 403 -14.00 3.25 6.70
N PRO A 404 -13.71 2.50 7.78
CA PRO A 404 -14.35 1.30 8.27
C PRO A 404 -15.57 1.56 9.16
N TYR A 405 -16.01 2.81 9.27
CA TYR A 405 -17.15 3.21 10.11
C TYR A 405 -18.47 2.67 9.54
N ASP A 406 -18.64 2.75 8.21
CA ASP A 406 -19.69 2.06 7.47
C ASP A 406 -19.20 0.69 7.00
N SER A 407 -20.06 -0.33 7.10
CA SER A 407 -19.72 -1.71 6.77
C SER A 407 -19.55 -1.91 5.26
N PHE A 408 -18.38 -2.39 4.84
CA PHE A 408 -18.12 -2.80 3.47
C PHE A 408 -18.99 -3.99 3.05
N ALA A 409 -19.24 -4.93 3.97
CA ALA A 409 -20.03 -6.13 3.71
C ALA A 409 -21.50 -5.79 3.38
N THR A 410 -22.12 -4.89 4.13
CA THR A 410 -23.52 -4.51 3.94
C THR A 410 -23.73 -3.38 2.91
N SER A 411 -22.68 -2.94 2.25
CA SER A 411 -22.70 -1.89 1.24
C SER A 411 -22.09 -2.36 -0.09
N VAL A 412 -20.81 -2.21 -0.30
CA VAL A 412 -20.14 -2.52 -1.58
C VAL A 412 -20.24 -4.02 -1.91
N GLN A 413 -20.02 -4.89 -0.94
CA GLN A 413 -20.17 -6.34 -1.16
C GLN A 413 -21.65 -6.70 -1.44
N ALA A 414 -22.60 -6.15 -0.68
CA ALA A 414 -24.02 -6.36 -0.91
C ALA A 414 -24.46 -5.83 -2.29
N PHE A 415 -23.95 -4.69 -2.74
CA PHE A 415 -24.20 -4.15 -4.09
C PHE A 415 -23.85 -5.16 -5.19
N LEU A 416 -22.65 -5.77 -5.11
CA LEU A 416 -22.21 -6.75 -6.11
C LEU A 416 -22.93 -8.10 -5.97
N ALA A 417 -23.18 -8.56 -4.74
CA ALA A 417 -23.94 -9.80 -4.50
C ALA A 417 -25.37 -9.69 -5.04
N GLN A 418 -26.06 -8.57 -4.78
CA GLN A 418 -27.38 -8.32 -5.34
C GLN A 418 -27.34 -8.20 -6.86
N ALA A 419 -26.29 -7.58 -7.43
CA ALA A 419 -26.11 -7.52 -8.88
C ALA A 419 -25.92 -8.92 -9.51
N ALA A 420 -25.19 -9.80 -8.84
CA ALA A 420 -24.99 -11.18 -9.30
C ALA A 420 -26.29 -12.00 -9.27
N ALA A 421 -27.07 -11.85 -8.21
CA ALA A 421 -28.31 -12.61 -8.01
C ALA A 421 -29.52 -12.06 -8.83
N ASP A 422 -29.54 -10.78 -9.18
CA ASP A 422 -30.69 -10.14 -9.84
C ASP A 422 -30.79 -10.52 -11.33
N PRO A 423 -31.87 -11.21 -11.77
CA PRO A 423 -32.04 -11.59 -13.19
C PRO A 423 -32.23 -10.40 -14.14
N LYS A 424 -32.52 -9.20 -13.62
CA LYS A 424 -32.63 -7.97 -14.41
C LYS A 424 -31.27 -7.35 -14.73
N VAL A 425 -30.21 -7.73 -14.04
CA VAL A 425 -28.84 -7.30 -14.34
C VAL A 425 -28.35 -7.99 -15.59
N GLN A 426 -27.87 -7.18 -16.56
CA GLN A 426 -27.40 -7.63 -17.86
C GLN A 426 -25.86 -7.68 -17.92
N ALA A 427 -25.20 -6.74 -17.23
CA ALA A 427 -23.75 -6.66 -17.27
C ALA A 427 -23.17 -6.12 -15.93
N ILE A 428 -21.97 -6.61 -15.59
CA ILE A 428 -21.16 -6.11 -14.49
C ILE A 428 -19.75 -5.85 -15.04
N LYS A 429 -19.19 -4.66 -14.76
CA LYS A 429 -17.79 -4.33 -15.07
C LYS A 429 -17.10 -3.93 -13.77
N GLN A 430 -15.91 -4.49 -13.50
CA GLN A 430 -15.21 -4.35 -12.22
C GLN A 430 -13.71 -4.14 -12.43
N THR A 431 -13.10 -3.23 -11.67
CA THR A 431 -11.65 -3.12 -11.55
C THR A 431 -11.15 -3.86 -10.31
N LEU A 432 -10.09 -4.64 -10.44
CA LEU A 432 -9.46 -5.39 -9.35
C LEU A 432 -7.97 -5.07 -9.33
N TYR A 433 -7.48 -4.53 -8.20
CA TYR A 433 -6.07 -4.19 -8.01
C TYR A 433 -5.39 -5.10 -6.98
N ARG A 434 -6.05 -5.35 -5.85
CA ARG A 434 -5.68 -6.30 -4.80
C ARG A 434 -6.91 -7.05 -4.36
N THR A 435 -6.82 -8.37 -4.33
CA THR A 435 -7.92 -9.24 -3.90
C THR A 435 -7.45 -10.16 -2.77
N SER A 436 -8.34 -10.51 -1.86
CA SER A 436 -8.05 -11.50 -0.81
C SER A 436 -8.09 -12.93 -1.36
N GLY A 437 -7.47 -13.88 -0.64
CA GLY A 437 -7.49 -15.31 -0.99
C GLY A 437 -8.91 -15.88 -1.14
N ASP A 438 -9.85 -15.50 -0.25
CA ASP A 438 -11.28 -15.75 -0.38
C ASP A 438 -11.99 -14.41 -0.54
N SER A 439 -12.31 -14.05 -1.77
CA SER A 439 -12.91 -12.76 -2.10
C SER A 439 -14.38 -12.90 -2.50
N PRO A 440 -15.34 -12.49 -1.65
CA PRO A 440 -16.76 -12.50 -1.99
C PRO A 440 -17.08 -11.58 -3.18
N ILE A 441 -16.20 -10.64 -3.51
CA ILE A 441 -16.33 -9.82 -4.73
C ILE A 441 -16.06 -10.68 -5.96
N VAL A 442 -14.99 -11.48 -5.95
CA VAL A 442 -14.65 -12.40 -7.05
C VAL A 442 -15.71 -13.48 -7.20
N ASP A 443 -16.20 -14.03 -6.08
CA ASP A 443 -17.26 -15.05 -6.10
C ASP A 443 -18.55 -14.49 -6.71
N ALA A 444 -18.95 -13.27 -6.39
CA ALA A 444 -20.10 -12.60 -7.01
C ALA A 444 -19.93 -12.40 -8.53
N LEU A 445 -18.71 -12.07 -9.01
CA LEU A 445 -18.45 -11.95 -10.44
C LEU A 445 -18.54 -13.30 -11.16
N ILE A 446 -18.05 -14.37 -10.52
CA ILE A 446 -18.15 -15.74 -11.04
C ILE A 446 -19.63 -16.16 -11.12
N GLU A 447 -20.39 -16.03 -10.05
CA GLU A 447 -21.84 -16.33 -10.01
C GLU A 447 -22.60 -15.56 -11.10
N ALA A 448 -22.29 -14.28 -11.29
CA ALA A 448 -22.90 -13.48 -12.35
C ALA A 448 -22.59 -14.03 -13.75
N ALA A 449 -21.36 -14.47 -14.02
CA ALA A 449 -20.96 -15.03 -15.31
C ALA A 449 -21.64 -16.41 -15.53
N GLU A 450 -21.64 -17.29 -14.54
CA GLU A 450 -22.29 -18.60 -14.59
C GLU A 450 -23.81 -18.50 -14.82
N THR A 451 -24.43 -17.42 -14.33
CA THR A 451 -25.86 -17.15 -14.59
C THR A 451 -26.12 -16.42 -15.93
N GLY A 452 -25.10 -16.31 -16.79
CA GLY A 452 -25.22 -15.80 -18.16
C GLY A 452 -25.17 -14.27 -18.31
N LYS A 453 -24.76 -13.52 -17.26
CA LYS A 453 -24.56 -12.09 -17.37
C LYS A 453 -23.22 -11.77 -18.07
N GLN A 454 -23.16 -10.64 -18.72
CA GLN A 454 -21.90 -10.11 -19.28
C GLN A 454 -21.03 -9.58 -18.14
N VAL A 455 -19.91 -10.25 -17.85
CA VAL A 455 -18.98 -9.81 -16.79
C VAL A 455 -17.62 -9.48 -17.38
N VAL A 456 -17.13 -8.28 -17.08
CA VAL A 456 -15.79 -7.80 -17.47
C VAL A 456 -15.02 -7.47 -16.19
N ALA A 457 -13.88 -8.09 -15.97
CA ALA A 457 -12.96 -7.81 -14.87
C ALA A 457 -11.64 -7.25 -15.40
N LEU A 458 -11.29 -6.03 -15.02
CA LEU A 458 -9.93 -5.51 -15.21
C LEU A 458 -9.10 -5.89 -14.01
N VAL A 459 -8.14 -6.79 -14.21
CA VAL A 459 -7.24 -7.27 -13.16
C VAL A 459 -5.87 -6.66 -13.38
N GLU A 460 -5.41 -5.83 -12.44
CA GLU A 460 -4.08 -5.25 -12.48
C GLU A 460 -3.04 -6.27 -11.99
N ILE A 461 -2.40 -6.96 -12.92
CA ILE A 461 -1.42 -8.01 -12.60
C ILE A 461 -0.07 -7.46 -12.14
N LYS A 462 0.23 -6.18 -12.34
CA LYS A 462 1.45 -5.50 -11.91
C LYS A 462 1.29 -4.84 -10.51
N ALA A 463 0.35 -5.33 -9.70
CA ALA A 463 0.18 -4.85 -8.32
C ALA A 463 1.33 -5.37 -7.46
N ARG A 464 2.26 -4.47 -7.07
CA ARG A 464 3.50 -4.81 -6.36
C ARG A 464 3.25 -5.70 -5.15
N PHE A 465 3.97 -6.82 -5.07
CA PHE A 465 3.90 -7.89 -4.07
C PHE A 465 2.63 -8.76 -4.09
N ASP A 466 1.67 -8.45 -4.96
CA ASP A 466 0.43 -9.23 -5.14
C ASP A 466 0.33 -9.84 -6.54
N GLU A 467 1.40 -9.80 -7.32
CA GLU A 467 1.40 -10.19 -8.73
C GLU A 467 0.97 -11.66 -8.91
N GLU A 468 1.57 -12.59 -8.16
CA GLU A 468 1.24 -14.04 -8.23
C GLU A 468 -0.23 -14.31 -7.84
N ALA A 469 -0.72 -13.64 -6.80
CA ALA A 469 -2.10 -13.75 -6.36
C ALA A 469 -3.08 -13.24 -7.44
N ASN A 470 -2.78 -12.07 -8.02
CA ASN A 470 -3.64 -11.47 -9.05
C ASN A 470 -3.65 -12.29 -10.34
N ILE A 471 -2.53 -12.89 -10.74
CA ILE A 471 -2.46 -13.84 -11.85
C ILE A 471 -3.35 -15.05 -11.60
N SER A 472 -3.29 -15.62 -10.40
CA SER A 472 -4.12 -16.77 -10.00
C SER A 472 -5.62 -16.43 -10.08
N TRP A 473 -6.01 -15.25 -9.58
CA TRP A 473 -7.40 -14.76 -9.65
C TRP A 473 -7.87 -14.51 -11.07
N ALA A 474 -7.04 -13.90 -11.90
CA ALA A 474 -7.36 -13.68 -13.30
C ALA A 474 -7.69 -15.00 -14.01
N ARG A 475 -6.87 -16.03 -13.81
CA ARG A 475 -7.11 -17.38 -14.37
C ARG A 475 -8.38 -18.04 -13.81
N LYS A 476 -8.72 -17.83 -12.52
CA LYS A 476 -9.96 -18.34 -11.92
C LYS A 476 -11.20 -17.69 -12.56
N LEU A 477 -11.16 -16.38 -12.77
CA LEU A 477 -12.23 -15.62 -13.43
C LEU A 477 -12.43 -16.05 -14.88
N GLU A 478 -11.36 -16.21 -15.66
CA GLU A 478 -11.44 -16.68 -17.06
C GLU A 478 -12.08 -18.06 -17.17
N ARG A 479 -11.70 -19.00 -16.28
CA ARG A 479 -12.30 -20.36 -16.26
C ARG A 479 -13.80 -20.34 -15.99
N ALA A 480 -14.30 -19.34 -15.29
CA ALA A 480 -15.71 -19.13 -15.00
C ALA A 480 -16.46 -18.37 -16.10
N GLY A 481 -15.79 -18.01 -17.22
CA GLY A 481 -16.40 -17.29 -18.34
C GLY A 481 -16.44 -15.78 -18.18
N VAL A 482 -15.71 -15.19 -17.23
CA VAL A 482 -15.54 -13.75 -17.08
C VAL A 482 -14.55 -13.26 -18.14
N HIS A 483 -14.85 -12.16 -18.82
CA HIS A 483 -13.91 -11.49 -19.71
C HIS A 483 -12.87 -10.73 -18.86
N VAL A 484 -11.63 -11.22 -18.84
CA VAL A 484 -10.53 -10.61 -18.08
C VAL A 484 -9.70 -9.72 -19.00
N VAL A 485 -9.38 -8.52 -18.51
CA VAL A 485 -8.45 -7.57 -19.12
C VAL A 485 -7.29 -7.37 -18.16
N TYR A 486 -6.06 -7.55 -18.64
CA TYR A 486 -4.82 -7.53 -17.83
C TYR A 486 -4.17 -6.13 -17.74
N GLY A 487 -4.97 -5.08 -17.71
CA GLY A 487 -4.50 -3.70 -17.66
C GLY A 487 -4.16 -3.13 -19.04
N LEU A 488 -3.45 -2.01 -19.06
CA LEU A 488 -2.97 -1.32 -20.25
C LEU A 488 -1.45 -1.33 -20.31
N VAL A 489 -0.88 -1.43 -21.50
CA VAL A 489 0.56 -1.29 -21.72
C VAL A 489 1.00 0.11 -21.29
N GLY A 490 2.10 0.21 -20.57
CA GLY A 490 2.66 1.48 -20.07
C GLY A 490 1.91 2.15 -18.92
N LEU A 491 0.68 1.76 -18.61
CA LEU A 491 -0.14 2.34 -17.53
C LEU A 491 -0.63 1.27 -16.54
N LYS A 492 -0.63 1.59 -15.24
CA LYS A 492 -1.23 0.74 -14.21
C LYS A 492 -2.65 1.17 -13.89
N THR A 493 -3.60 0.24 -13.93
CA THR A 493 -4.99 0.52 -13.56
C THR A 493 -5.12 0.59 -12.04
N HIS A 494 -5.36 1.79 -11.49
CA HIS A 494 -5.46 1.99 -10.04
C HIS A 494 -6.81 2.57 -9.59
N CYS A 495 -7.67 3.00 -10.49
CA CYS A 495 -9.03 3.44 -10.15
C CYS A 495 -9.87 2.28 -9.59
N LYS A 496 -10.78 2.59 -8.67
CA LYS A 496 -11.67 1.64 -8.01
C LYS A 496 -13.08 1.88 -8.48
N LEU A 497 -13.50 1.08 -9.47
CA LEU A 497 -14.76 1.25 -10.19
C LEU A 497 -15.52 -0.07 -10.27
N SER A 498 -16.82 0.01 -10.06
CA SER A 498 -17.80 -1.03 -10.40
C SER A 498 -18.94 -0.41 -11.18
N LEU A 499 -19.38 -1.06 -12.24
CA LEU A 499 -20.51 -0.63 -13.05
C LEU A 499 -21.46 -1.81 -13.25
N VAL A 500 -22.73 -1.60 -12.89
CA VAL A 500 -23.81 -2.56 -13.07
C VAL A 500 -24.83 -1.99 -14.05
N VAL A 501 -25.19 -2.77 -15.06
CA VAL A 501 -26.23 -2.40 -16.04
C VAL A 501 -27.46 -3.27 -15.79
N ARG A 502 -28.56 -2.68 -15.40
CA ARG A 502 -29.82 -3.31 -14.98
C ARG A 502 -30.99 -2.91 -15.90
N ARG A 503 -31.82 -3.86 -16.29
CA ARG A 503 -33.05 -3.60 -17.04
C ARG A 503 -34.15 -3.16 -16.07
N GLU A 504 -34.70 -1.97 -16.30
CA GLU A 504 -35.80 -1.40 -15.54
C GLU A 504 -36.94 -1.02 -16.49
N GLY A 505 -37.98 -1.85 -16.53
CA GLY A 505 -39.01 -1.74 -17.56
C GLY A 505 -38.40 -1.94 -18.97
N ASN A 506 -38.56 -0.95 -19.83
CA ASN A 506 -38.03 -0.97 -21.19
C ASN A 506 -36.67 -0.28 -21.34
N GLN A 507 -36.08 0.20 -20.27
CA GLN A 507 -34.81 0.94 -20.29
C GLN A 507 -33.71 0.18 -19.55
N LEU A 508 -32.46 0.50 -19.89
CA LEU A 508 -31.28 0.06 -19.17
C LEU A 508 -30.82 1.20 -18.25
N ARG A 509 -30.78 0.95 -16.96
CA ARG A 509 -30.22 1.87 -15.96
C ARG A 509 -28.84 1.39 -15.55
N ARG A 510 -27.92 2.32 -15.37
CA ARG A 510 -26.58 2.06 -14.88
C ARG A 510 -26.49 2.46 -13.41
N TYR A 511 -25.75 1.68 -12.66
CA TYR A 511 -25.36 1.94 -11.28
C TYR A 511 -23.86 1.83 -11.18
N ALA A 512 -23.21 2.77 -10.54
CA ALA A 512 -21.77 2.79 -10.40
C ALA A 512 -21.37 2.91 -8.92
N HIS A 513 -20.32 2.20 -8.54
CA HIS A 513 -19.56 2.47 -7.33
C HIS A 513 -18.19 3.03 -7.73
N ILE A 514 -17.82 4.16 -7.13
CA ILE A 514 -16.51 4.79 -7.27
C ILE A 514 -15.92 4.95 -5.87
N GLY A 515 -14.73 4.36 -5.63
CA GLY A 515 -14.11 4.36 -4.31
C GLY A 515 -12.69 4.90 -4.29
N THR A 516 -12.24 5.26 -3.09
CA THR A 516 -10.84 5.60 -2.81
C THR A 516 -10.03 4.34 -2.50
N GLY A 517 -10.67 3.31 -1.94
CA GLY A 517 -10.07 2.05 -1.48
C GLY A 517 -10.30 0.84 -2.39
N ASN A 518 -9.43 -0.16 -2.27
CA ASN A 518 -9.53 -1.40 -3.02
C ASN A 518 -10.76 -2.24 -2.64
N TYR A 519 -11.21 -3.09 -3.57
CA TYR A 519 -12.27 -4.07 -3.33
C TYR A 519 -11.73 -5.29 -2.55
N HIS A 520 -11.29 -5.04 -1.30
CA HIS A 520 -10.67 -6.04 -0.44
C HIS A 520 -11.34 -6.02 0.95
N PRO A 521 -12.23 -6.98 1.26
CA PRO A 521 -13.03 -6.96 2.49
C PRO A 521 -12.22 -6.91 3.78
N SER A 522 -11.04 -7.54 3.81
CA SER A 522 -10.18 -7.54 5.00
C SER A 522 -9.55 -6.16 5.22
N THR A 523 -8.99 -5.52 4.18
CA THR A 523 -8.38 -4.20 4.31
C THR A 523 -9.41 -3.11 4.60
N ALA A 524 -10.64 -3.24 4.10
CA ALA A 524 -11.74 -2.31 4.37
C ALA A 524 -12.15 -2.23 5.85
N ARG A 525 -11.64 -3.10 6.71
CA ARG A 525 -11.83 -3.06 8.17
C ARG A 525 -10.79 -2.20 8.88
N PHE A 526 -9.68 -1.90 8.22
CA PHE A 526 -8.53 -1.21 8.81
C PHE A 526 -8.14 0.06 8.04
N TYR A 527 -8.64 0.24 6.81
CA TYR A 527 -8.39 1.41 5.97
C TYR A 527 -9.55 2.39 6.08
N GLU A 528 -9.22 3.66 6.33
CA GLU A 528 -10.19 4.75 6.23
C GLU A 528 -10.32 5.12 4.76
N ASP A 529 -11.46 4.79 4.17
CA ASP A 529 -11.76 4.99 2.76
C ASP A 529 -13.17 5.54 2.54
N LEU A 530 -13.33 6.26 1.44
CA LEU A 530 -14.62 6.77 0.98
C LEU A 530 -15.07 6.05 -0.28
N GLY A 531 -16.37 5.93 -0.46
CA GLY A 531 -16.97 5.43 -1.69
C GLY A 531 -18.36 6.04 -1.93
N ILE A 532 -18.74 6.13 -3.19
CA ILE A 532 -20.09 6.57 -3.59
C ILE A 532 -20.74 5.52 -4.48
N ILE A 533 -21.96 5.12 -4.14
CA ILE A 533 -22.83 4.36 -5.05
C ILE A 533 -23.85 5.33 -5.62
N THR A 534 -23.95 5.39 -6.94
CA THR A 534 -24.80 6.35 -7.66
C THR A 534 -25.47 5.72 -8.88
N CYS A 535 -26.61 6.27 -9.28
CA CYS A 535 -27.22 6.03 -10.56
C CYS A 535 -27.34 7.33 -11.40
N ASP A 536 -26.60 8.39 -11.03
CA ASP A 536 -26.53 9.61 -11.82
C ASP A 536 -26.09 9.28 -13.24
N GLU A 537 -26.89 9.70 -14.22
CA GLU A 537 -26.73 9.30 -15.62
C GLU A 537 -25.36 9.74 -16.18
N GLN A 538 -24.93 10.96 -15.84
CA GLN A 538 -23.69 11.52 -16.35
C GLN A 538 -22.44 10.85 -15.75
N ILE A 539 -22.47 10.58 -14.42
CA ILE A 539 -21.38 9.86 -13.74
C ILE A 539 -21.31 8.44 -14.29
N CYS A 540 -22.44 7.75 -14.39
CA CYS A 540 -22.48 6.38 -14.91
C CYS A 540 -22.08 6.29 -16.39
N GLU A 541 -22.37 7.32 -17.20
CA GLU A 541 -21.88 7.40 -18.58
C GLU A 541 -20.37 7.54 -18.62
N ASP A 542 -19.80 8.43 -17.83
CA ASP A 542 -18.34 8.62 -17.73
C ASP A 542 -17.64 7.33 -17.24
N VAL A 543 -18.18 6.65 -16.25
CA VAL A 543 -17.65 5.35 -15.79
C VAL A 543 -17.72 4.31 -16.91
N SER A 544 -18.81 4.27 -17.67
CA SER A 544 -18.97 3.36 -18.81
C SER A 544 -17.94 3.65 -19.91
N ARG A 545 -17.69 4.93 -20.20
CA ARG A 545 -16.66 5.38 -21.15
C ARG A 545 -15.26 4.99 -20.67
N LEU A 546 -14.99 5.15 -19.38
CA LEU A 546 -13.69 4.78 -18.79
C LEU A 546 -13.47 3.27 -18.89
N PHE A 547 -14.46 2.43 -18.60
CA PHE A 547 -14.35 0.99 -18.85
C PHE A 547 -14.09 0.65 -20.32
N ASN A 548 -14.72 1.35 -21.26
CA ASN A 548 -14.49 1.13 -22.69
C ASN A 548 -13.06 1.57 -23.11
N GLN A 549 -12.53 2.65 -22.51
CA GLN A 549 -11.12 3.04 -22.71
C GLN A 549 -10.17 1.97 -22.17
N LEU A 550 -10.46 1.41 -21.00
CA LEU A 550 -9.63 0.41 -20.35
C LEU A 550 -9.65 -0.95 -21.05
N SER A 551 -10.75 -1.31 -21.71
CA SER A 551 -10.92 -2.62 -22.38
C SER A 551 -10.75 -2.58 -23.90
N GLY A 552 -10.93 -1.44 -24.54
CA GLY A 552 -11.05 -1.36 -25.99
C GLY A 552 -10.18 -0.29 -26.67
N TYR A 553 -9.23 0.29 -25.94
CA TYR A 553 -8.33 1.32 -26.48
C TYR A 553 -9.05 2.48 -27.17
N ALA A 554 -9.71 3.35 -26.39
CA ALA A 554 -10.39 4.55 -26.88
C ALA A 554 -9.60 5.83 -26.51
N PRO A 555 -8.58 6.24 -27.29
CA PRO A 555 -7.62 7.28 -26.87
C PRO A 555 -8.21 8.69 -26.77
N LYS A 556 -9.34 8.98 -27.40
CA LYS A 556 -9.97 10.34 -27.43
C LYS A 556 -11.24 10.41 -26.56
N THR A 557 -11.21 9.89 -25.33
CA THR A 557 -12.36 9.94 -24.43
C THR A 557 -12.34 11.20 -23.59
N THR A 558 -13.45 11.94 -23.53
CA THR A 558 -13.68 13.09 -22.64
C THR A 558 -14.69 12.75 -21.57
N TYR A 559 -14.51 13.32 -20.38
CA TYR A 559 -15.35 13.10 -19.21
C TYR A 559 -15.97 14.41 -18.74
N LYS A 560 -17.19 14.37 -18.19
CA LYS A 560 -17.91 15.53 -17.71
C LYS A 560 -17.95 15.64 -16.18
N SER A 561 -18.02 14.51 -15.51
CA SER A 561 -18.13 14.39 -14.05
C SER A 561 -16.93 13.67 -13.42
N LEU A 562 -16.06 13.07 -14.21
CA LEU A 562 -14.81 12.47 -13.75
C LEU A 562 -13.60 13.31 -14.18
N LEU A 563 -12.60 13.35 -13.29
CA LEU A 563 -11.23 13.72 -13.65
C LEU A 563 -10.41 12.43 -13.71
N VAL A 564 -9.79 12.15 -14.85
CA VAL A 564 -9.09 10.89 -15.10
C VAL A 564 -7.62 11.13 -15.42
N ALA A 565 -6.71 10.46 -14.71
CA ALA A 565 -5.29 10.45 -15.04
C ALA A 565 -5.00 9.40 -16.13
N PRO A 566 -3.96 9.65 -16.97
CA PRO A 566 -3.04 10.81 -16.96
C PRO A 566 -3.58 12.07 -17.63
N ARG A 567 -4.73 12.05 -18.25
CA ARG A 567 -5.17 13.08 -19.23
C ARG A 567 -5.71 14.36 -18.61
N SER A 568 -6.68 14.27 -17.70
CA SER A 568 -7.45 15.46 -17.25
C SER A 568 -7.37 15.71 -15.75
N LEU A 569 -6.78 14.80 -14.96
CA LEU A 569 -6.86 14.92 -13.51
C LEU A 569 -5.99 16.06 -13.00
N ARG A 570 -4.70 16.11 -13.36
CA ARG A 570 -3.79 17.18 -12.94
C ARG A 570 -4.28 18.54 -13.43
N SER A 571 -4.59 18.67 -14.72
CA SER A 571 -5.06 19.94 -15.30
C SER A 571 -6.39 20.39 -14.70
N GLY A 572 -7.34 19.48 -14.48
CA GLY A 572 -8.64 19.80 -13.88
C GLY A 572 -8.53 20.29 -12.43
N LEU A 573 -7.63 19.70 -11.62
CA LEU A 573 -7.35 20.20 -10.26
C LEU A 573 -6.68 21.57 -10.30
N ILE A 574 -5.72 21.82 -11.20
CA ILE A 574 -5.08 23.13 -11.39
C ILE A 574 -6.10 24.18 -11.84
N GLU A 575 -7.05 23.84 -12.69
CA GLU A 575 -8.15 24.72 -13.08
C GLU A 575 -9.02 25.11 -11.88
N CYS A 576 -9.33 24.16 -10.99
CA CYS A 576 -10.04 24.45 -9.75
C CYS A 576 -9.25 25.38 -8.84
N ILE A 577 -7.95 25.13 -8.65
CA ILE A 577 -7.04 26.02 -7.87
C ILE A 577 -7.00 27.43 -8.47
N ASN A 578 -6.83 27.56 -9.78
CA ASN A 578 -6.82 28.86 -10.45
C ASN A 578 -8.15 29.60 -10.29
N ARG A 579 -9.28 28.88 -10.29
CA ARG A 579 -10.60 29.48 -10.04
C ARG A 579 -10.72 30.04 -8.62
N GLU A 580 -10.16 29.36 -7.62
CA GLU A 580 -10.12 29.90 -6.25
C GLU A 580 -9.28 31.17 -6.17
N ILE A 581 -8.14 31.23 -6.89
CA ILE A 581 -7.34 32.47 -6.99
C ILE A 581 -8.16 33.61 -7.57
N GLU A 582 -8.86 33.39 -8.67
CA GLU A 582 -9.68 34.41 -9.31
C GLU A 582 -10.90 34.82 -8.45
N ASN A 583 -11.53 33.86 -7.75
CA ASN A 583 -12.60 34.15 -6.80
C ASN A 583 -12.10 35.04 -5.66
N HIS A 584 -10.95 34.72 -5.07
CA HIS A 584 -10.34 35.51 -4.00
C HIS A 584 -10.00 36.94 -4.46
N LYS A 585 -9.38 37.09 -5.62
CA LYS A 585 -9.08 38.40 -6.23
C LYS A 585 -10.34 39.23 -6.49
N ALA A 586 -11.46 38.56 -6.79
CA ALA A 586 -12.75 39.21 -6.98
C ALA A 586 -13.50 39.49 -5.66
N GLY A 587 -12.88 39.25 -4.49
CA GLY A 587 -13.49 39.44 -3.17
C GLY A 587 -14.58 38.42 -2.82
N LYS A 588 -14.64 37.26 -3.51
CA LYS A 588 -15.56 36.18 -3.24
C LYS A 588 -14.94 35.17 -2.25
N GLU A 589 -15.80 34.36 -1.66
CA GLU A 589 -15.35 33.24 -0.83
C GLU A 589 -14.47 32.29 -1.65
N ALA A 590 -13.29 31.94 -1.10
CA ALA A 590 -12.34 31.07 -1.72
C ALA A 590 -11.56 30.27 -0.66
N ARG A 591 -11.43 28.97 -0.86
CA ARG A 591 -10.68 28.06 0.02
C ARG A 591 -10.36 26.78 -0.71
N ILE A 592 -9.19 26.23 -0.45
CA ILE A 592 -8.77 24.92 -0.98
C ILE A 592 -8.54 23.96 0.19
N GLN A 593 -9.12 22.76 0.11
CA GLN A 593 -8.96 21.72 1.12
C GLN A 593 -8.65 20.39 0.44
N ILE A 594 -7.52 19.78 0.79
CA ILE A 594 -7.04 18.53 0.16
C ILE A 594 -6.71 17.52 1.24
N LYS A 595 -7.28 16.31 1.14
CA LYS A 595 -6.86 15.13 1.88
C LYS A 595 -6.29 14.11 0.90
N CYS A 596 -5.05 13.63 1.14
CA CYS A 596 -4.39 12.62 0.31
C CYS A 596 -3.36 11.82 1.12
N ASN A 597 -2.80 10.78 0.51
CA ASN A 597 -1.74 10.01 1.18
C ASN A 597 -0.35 10.59 0.92
N SER A 598 -0.16 11.25 -0.23
CA SER A 598 1.12 11.82 -0.62
C SER A 598 0.93 13.08 -1.47
N MET A 599 1.76 14.11 -1.21
CA MET A 599 1.79 15.39 -1.90
C MET A 599 3.22 15.68 -2.39
N VAL A 600 3.54 15.33 -3.64
CA VAL A 600 4.91 15.42 -4.22
C VAL A 600 4.93 15.93 -5.66
N ASP A 601 3.80 16.14 -6.30
CA ASP A 601 3.71 16.65 -7.67
C ASP A 601 4.03 18.14 -7.67
N GLU A 602 5.14 18.54 -8.30
CA GLU A 602 5.63 19.91 -8.29
C GLU A 602 4.61 20.88 -8.91
N ALA A 603 3.92 20.47 -9.97
CA ALA A 603 2.94 21.34 -10.64
C ALA A 603 1.73 21.64 -9.76
N ILE A 604 1.26 20.67 -8.99
CA ILE A 604 0.19 20.86 -7.99
C ILE A 604 0.70 21.73 -6.84
N ILE A 605 1.91 21.43 -6.30
CA ILE A 605 2.48 22.19 -5.18
C ILE A 605 2.71 23.67 -5.58
N ASP A 606 3.32 23.94 -6.73
CA ASP A 606 3.53 25.31 -7.23
C ASP A 606 2.17 26.03 -7.46
N SER A 607 1.12 25.31 -7.86
CA SER A 607 -0.22 25.88 -7.98
C SER A 607 -0.83 26.25 -6.62
N LEU A 608 -0.57 25.46 -5.57
CA LEU A 608 -0.97 25.78 -4.20
C LEU A 608 -0.17 26.95 -3.63
N TYR A 609 1.12 27.06 -3.95
CA TYR A 609 1.93 28.21 -3.59
C TYR A 609 1.39 29.50 -4.21
N ARG A 610 1.04 29.49 -5.50
CA ARG A 610 0.39 30.63 -6.15
C ARG A 610 -0.95 30.99 -5.49
N ALA A 611 -1.73 30.00 -5.09
CA ALA A 611 -2.98 30.25 -4.36
C ALA A 611 -2.70 30.93 -3.02
N SER A 612 -1.71 30.45 -2.27
CA SER A 612 -1.28 31.07 -1.00
C SER A 612 -0.78 32.51 -1.19
N GLN A 613 0.06 32.77 -2.20
CA GLN A 613 0.55 34.09 -2.54
C GLN A 613 -0.58 35.06 -2.91
N ALA A 614 -1.65 34.53 -3.54
CA ALA A 614 -2.87 35.32 -3.82
C ALA A 614 -3.76 35.55 -2.59
N GLY A 615 -3.45 34.96 -1.42
CA GLY A 615 -4.21 35.08 -0.18
C GLY A 615 -5.27 34.00 0.05
N VAL A 616 -5.38 32.99 -0.81
CA VAL A 616 -6.33 31.88 -0.66
C VAL A 616 -5.89 30.95 0.50
N PRO A 617 -6.77 30.70 1.49
CA PRO A 617 -6.49 29.71 2.54
C PRO A 617 -6.44 28.29 1.95
N VAL A 618 -5.39 27.54 2.31
CA VAL A 618 -5.16 26.16 1.84
C VAL A 618 -4.95 25.24 3.05
N ASP A 619 -5.81 24.23 3.19
CA ASP A 619 -5.71 23.19 4.21
C ASP A 619 -5.36 21.85 3.56
N VAL A 620 -4.28 21.23 4.00
CA VAL A 620 -3.83 19.94 3.46
C VAL A 620 -3.73 18.91 4.59
N VAL A 621 -4.40 17.78 4.44
CA VAL A 621 -4.27 16.61 5.31
C VAL A 621 -3.52 15.53 4.55
N VAL A 622 -2.26 15.29 4.94
CA VAL A 622 -1.37 14.32 4.29
C VAL A 622 -0.98 13.23 5.29
N ARG A 623 -1.27 11.97 4.98
CA ARG A 623 -0.85 10.87 5.83
C ARG A 623 0.66 10.65 5.81
N GLY A 624 1.27 10.54 4.64
CA GLY A 624 2.64 10.08 4.44
C GLY A 624 3.57 11.18 3.92
N ILE A 625 4.04 11.02 2.70
CA ILE A 625 5.04 11.86 2.05
C ILE A 625 4.46 13.23 1.71
N CYS A 626 5.16 14.30 2.10
CA CYS A 626 4.82 15.68 1.74
C CYS A 626 6.07 16.42 1.31
N ALA A 627 6.11 16.87 0.06
CA ALA A 627 7.18 17.74 -0.45
C ALA A 627 6.82 19.23 -0.38
N LEU A 628 5.56 19.57 -0.02
CA LEU A 628 5.11 20.93 0.18
C LEU A 628 5.61 21.50 1.51
N ARG A 629 6.14 22.71 1.51
CA ARG A 629 6.57 23.48 2.70
C ARG A 629 5.52 24.52 3.08
N PRO A 630 4.79 24.34 4.20
CA PRO A 630 3.78 25.31 4.65
C PRO A 630 4.41 26.45 5.46
N GLY A 631 3.72 27.59 5.53
CA GLY A 631 4.06 28.70 6.44
C GLY A 631 5.39 29.43 6.11
N VAL A 632 5.91 29.28 4.89
CA VAL A 632 7.13 29.98 4.44
C VAL A 632 6.77 31.41 4.03
N PRO A 633 7.42 32.44 4.62
CA PRO A 633 7.16 33.85 4.29
C PRO A 633 7.29 34.14 2.80
N GLY A 634 6.30 34.84 2.25
CA GLY A 634 6.22 35.20 0.83
C GLY A 634 5.88 34.04 -0.13
N LEU A 635 5.75 32.81 0.36
CA LEU A 635 5.47 31.64 -0.45
C LEU A 635 4.17 30.91 -0.03
N SER A 636 4.11 30.45 1.21
CA SER A 636 3.08 29.51 1.67
C SER A 636 2.47 29.87 3.03
N GLU A 637 2.42 31.14 3.36
CA GLU A 637 1.92 31.68 4.64
C GLU A 637 0.46 31.27 4.92
N ASN A 638 -0.33 31.09 3.84
CA ASN A 638 -1.73 30.70 3.93
C ASN A 638 -1.97 29.18 3.81
N ILE A 639 -0.89 28.38 3.83
CA ILE A 639 -0.99 26.91 3.76
C ILE A 639 -0.75 26.30 5.13
N ARG A 640 -1.65 25.40 5.54
CA ARG A 640 -1.49 24.57 6.72
C ARG A 640 -1.48 23.10 6.32
N VAL A 641 -0.55 22.31 6.87
CA VAL A 641 -0.44 20.88 6.59
C VAL A 641 -0.53 20.11 7.90
N ARG A 642 -1.45 19.14 7.95
CA ARG A 642 -1.62 18.22 9.09
C ARG A 642 -1.56 16.77 8.66
N SER A 643 -1.27 15.89 9.61
CA SER A 643 -1.30 14.43 9.42
C SER A 643 -2.05 13.78 10.58
N VAL A 644 -2.77 12.71 10.25
CA VAL A 644 -3.41 11.83 11.22
C VAL A 644 -2.92 10.41 10.99
N LEU A 645 -2.44 9.79 12.06
CA LEU A 645 -2.06 8.38 12.13
C LEU A 645 -2.74 7.75 13.34
N GLY A 646 -3.05 6.48 13.30
CA GLY A 646 -3.67 5.81 14.42
C GLY A 646 -4.14 4.39 14.07
N ARG A 647 -5.22 3.97 14.71
CA ARG A 647 -5.80 2.65 14.59
C ARG A 647 -6.10 2.24 13.15
N PHE A 648 -6.64 3.18 12.35
CA PHE A 648 -6.97 2.96 10.95
C PHE A 648 -5.97 3.66 10.05
N LEU A 649 -5.66 3.05 8.91
CA LEU A 649 -4.83 3.67 7.89
C LEU A 649 -5.65 4.74 7.17
N GLU A 650 -5.32 6.01 7.37
CA GLU A 650 -5.89 7.11 6.60
C GLU A 650 -5.59 6.93 5.11
N HIS A 651 -6.62 6.71 4.29
CA HIS A 651 -6.42 6.31 2.90
C HIS A 651 -7.33 7.02 1.91
N SER A 652 -8.39 7.66 2.37
CA SER A 652 -9.28 8.41 1.48
C SER A 652 -8.59 9.63 0.85
N ARG A 653 -9.07 10.04 -0.32
CA ARG A 653 -8.64 11.25 -1.03
C ARG A 653 -9.86 12.12 -1.29
N VAL A 654 -9.76 13.36 -0.85
CA VAL A 654 -10.82 14.37 -1.00
C VAL A 654 -10.19 15.68 -1.46
N PHE A 655 -10.78 16.29 -2.48
CA PHE A 655 -10.35 17.58 -3.02
C PHE A 655 -11.56 18.50 -3.03
N ALA A 656 -11.52 19.56 -2.23
CA ALA A 656 -12.63 20.49 -2.06
C ALA A 656 -12.19 21.93 -2.35
N PHE A 657 -13.03 22.64 -3.08
CA PHE A 657 -12.86 24.01 -3.51
C PHE A 657 -14.12 24.80 -3.18
N GLU A 658 -13.98 25.96 -2.56
CA GLU A 658 -15.13 26.78 -2.08
C GLU A 658 -15.99 27.32 -3.22
N ASN A 659 -15.35 27.67 -4.34
CA ASN A 659 -16.01 28.07 -5.58
C ASN A 659 -17.08 29.15 -5.40
N ALA A 660 -16.74 30.22 -4.66
CA ALA A 660 -17.62 31.37 -4.41
C ALA A 660 -18.96 31.01 -3.70
N GLY A 661 -18.95 30.05 -2.77
CA GLY A 661 -20.12 29.61 -1.98
C GLY A 661 -20.90 28.44 -2.60
N GLU A 662 -20.44 27.90 -3.74
CA GLU A 662 -20.98 26.69 -4.37
C GLU A 662 -19.92 25.58 -4.42
N PRO A 663 -19.61 24.88 -3.33
CA PRO A 663 -18.46 24.02 -3.22
C PRO A 663 -18.40 22.91 -4.28
N ILE A 664 -17.20 22.73 -4.84
CA ILE A 664 -16.88 21.62 -5.73
C ILE A 664 -16.03 20.61 -4.97
N VAL A 665 -16.53 19.39 -4.83
CA VAL A 665 -15.84 18.34 -4.09
C VAL A 665 -15.66 17.11 -4.95
N TYR A 666 -14.45 16.57 -4.97
CA TYR A 666 -14.10 15.29 -5.62
C TYR A 666 -13.61 14.29 -4.60
N ILE A 667 -13.91 13.01 -4.81
CA ILE A 667 -13.32 11.86 -4.12
C ILE A 667 -12.79 10.86 -5.15
N GLY A 668 -11.77 10.09 -4.81
CA GLY A 668 -11.30 9.02 -5.70
C GLY A 668 -9.92 8.45 -5.36
N SER A 669 -9.24 7.89 -6.36
CA SER A 669 -8.11 7.00 -6.14
C SER A 669 -6.73 7.68 -6.19
N ALA A 670 -6.63 8.93 -6.66
CA ALA A 670 -5.36 9.58 -6.98
C ALA A 670 -4.71 10.25 -5.77
N ASP A 671 -3.41 9.99 -5.58
CA ASP A 671 -2.52 10.84 -4.79
C ASP A 671 -1.81 11.86 -5.70
N MET A 672 -1.31 12.95 -5.13
CA MET A 672 -0.59 14.01 -5.84
C MET A 672 0.87 13.62 -6.02
N MET A 673 1.10 12.64 -6.89
CA MET A 673 2.41 12.07 -7.22
C MET A 673 2.52 11.82 -8.72
N HIS A 674 3.71 11.99 -9.31
CA HIS A 674 3.97 11.71 -10.73
C HIS A 674 3.47 10.34 -11.18
N ARG A 675 3.80 9.28 -10.43
CA ARG A 675 3.35 7.94 -10.79
C ARG A 675 1.83 7.78 -10.86
N ASN A 676 1.07 8.55 -10.04
CA ASN A 676 -0.40 8.53 -10.06
C ASN A 676 -0.94 9.38 -11.21
N LEU A 677 -0.33 10.52 -11.46
CA LEU A 677 -0.82 11.52 -12.41
C LEU A 677 -0.35 11.28 -13.84
N ASP A 678 0.77 10.53 -14.05
CA ASP A 678 1.39 10.33 -15.35
C ASP A 678 1.43 8.85 -15.81
N ARG A 679 1.50 7.89 -14.87
CA ARG A 679 1.74 6.46 -15.17
C ARG A 679 0.66 5.52 -14.65
N ARG A 680 -0.48 6.07 -14.20
CA ARG A 680 -1.63 5.29 -13.74
C ARG A 680 -2.93 5.80 -14.31
N ILE A 681 -3.89 4.89 -14.42
CA ILE A 681 -5.28 5.28 -14.60
C ILE A 681 -5.89 5.47 -13.21
N GLU A 682 -6.15 6.71 -12.87
CA GLU A 682 -6.82 7.14 -11.64
C GLU A 682 -8.12 7.86 -12.00
N ALA A 683 -9.08 7.86 -11.09
CA ALA A 683 -10.34 8.57 -11.30
C ALA A 683 -10.75 9.32 -10.03
N LEU A 684 -11.14 10.57 -10.20
CA LEU A 684 -11.85 11.37 -9.20
C LEU A 684 -13.26 11.62 -9.69
N VAL A 685 -14.25 11.40 -8.85
CA VAL A 685 -15.67 11.66 -9.15
C VAL A 685 -16.13 12.93 -8.43
N ARG A 686 -16.85 13.80 -9.13
CA ARG A 686 -17.51 14.97 -8.54
C ARG A 686 -18.69 14.52 -7.71
N VAL A 687 -18.69 14.86 -6.42
CA VAL A 687 -19.83 14.67 -5.52
C VAL A 687 -20.87 15.74 -5.79
N LYS A 688 -22.13 15.36 -5.99
CA LYS A 688 -23.21 16.28 -6.38
C LYS A 688 -24.22 16.53 -5.26
N ASP A 689 -24.49 15.54 -4.38
CA ASP A 689 -25.46 15.68 -3.29
C ASP A 689 -24.96 16.67 -2.22
N PRO A 690 -25.67 17.77 -1.95
CA PRO A 690 -25.26 18.77 -0.97
C PRO A 690 -25.02 18.20 0.44
N ARG A 691 -25.74 17.14 0.84
CA ARG A 691 -25.58 16.48 2.14
C ARG A 691 -24.25 15.77 2.24
N HIS A 692 -23.79 15.18 1.13
CA HIS A 692 -22.49 14.50 1.06
C HIS A 692 -21.36 15.52 0.96
N ILE A 693 -21.55 16.61 0.20
CA ILE A 693 -20.60 17.74 0.16
C ILE A 693 -20.39 18.28 1.57
N LYS A 694 -21.49 18.60 2.28
CA LYS A 694 -21.40 19.07 3.67
C LYS A 694 -20.65 18.09 4.57
N TYR A 695 -20.94 16.79 4.47
CA TYR A 695 -20.23 15.78 5.26
C TYR A 695 -18.72 15.78 5.01
N LEU A 696 -18.29 15.90 3.75
CA LEU A 696 -16.87 15.92 3.36
C LEU A 696 -16.16 17.22 3.80
N LEU A 697 -16.85 18.36 3.77
CA LEU A 697 -16.34 19.62 4.32
C LEU A 697 -16.25 19.59 5.85
N ASP A 698 -17.26 19.02 6.54
CA ASP A 698 -17.22 18.79 7.98
C ASP A 698 -16.05 17.87 8.40
N MET A 699 -15.61 16.94 7.52
CA MET A 699 -14.38 16.16 7.77
C MET A 699 -13.17 17.07 7.92
N PHE A 700 -12.95 18.01 7.00
CA PHE A 700 -11.82 18.94 7.11
C PHE A 700 -11.91 19.79 8.38
N THR A 701 -13.12 20.18 8.79
CA THR A 701 -13.30 20.88 10.08
C THR A 701 -12.80 20.06 11.26
N VAL A 702 -13.06 18.74 11.27
CA VAL A 702 -12.54 17.85 12.32
C VAL A 702 -11.04 17.66 12.24
N TYR A 703 -10.49 17.41 11.05
CA TYR A 703 -9.04 17.17 10.86
C TYR A 703 -8.20 18.43 11.12
N MET A 704 -8.73 19.61 10.79
CA MET A 704 -8.02 20.89 10.89
C MET A 704 -8.38 21.67 12.17
N SER A 705 -9.17 21.10 13.08
CA SER A 705 -9.47 21.70 14.37
C SER A 705 -8.27 21.63 15.31
N ASP A 706 -8.00 22.71 16.07
CA ASP A 706 -6.97 22.73 17.10
C ASP A 706 -7.30 21.84 18.30
N ASP A 707 -8.56 21.41 18.43
CA ASP A 707 -8.99 20.42 19.42
C ASP A 707 -8.68 18.97 19.00
N SER A 708 -8.10 18.75 17.81
CA SER A 708 -7.85 17.41 17.28
C SER A 708 -6.37 17.03 17.40
N ARG A 709 -6.15 15.80 17.89
CA ARG A 709 -4.81 15.20 17.98
C ARG A 709 -4.29 14.95 16.56
N THR A 710 -3.28 15.71 16.15
CA THR A 710 -2.70 15.67 14.82
C THR A 710 -1.22 16.04 14.84
N TRP A 711 -0.49 15.65 13.81
CA TRP A 711 0.84 16.18 13.54
C TRP A 711 0.74 17.38 12.63
N HIS A 712 1.50 18.44 12.95
CA HIS A 712 1.59 19.66 12.14
C HIS A 712 2.97 19.73 11.49
N LEU A 713 2.99 20.02 10.19
CA LEU A 713 4.22 20.29 9.43
C LEU A 713 4.58 21.76 9.54
N SER A 714 5.85 22.04 9.83
CA SER A 714 6.41 23.39 9.86
C SER A 714 7.16 23.70 8.56
N GLY A 715 7.44 24.98 8.30
CA GLY A 715 8.15 25.44 7.09
C GLY A 715 9.59 24.94 6.96
N ASP A 716 10.21 24.51 8.04
CA ASP A 716 11.54 23.87 8.04
C ASP A 716 11.50 22.37 7.71
N GLY A 717 10.31 21.80 7.53
CA GLY A 717 10.12 20.38 7.24
C GLY A 717 9.90 19.50 8.48
N THR A 718 9.93 20.08 9.68
CA THR A 718 9.72 19.31 10.91
C THR A 718 8.25 19.04 11.18
N TRP A 719 7.95 17.81 11.65
CA TRP A 719 6.64 17.42 12.12
C TRP A 719 6.57 17.45 13.64
N LYS A 720 5.55 18.08 14.18
CA LYS A 720 5.29 18.11 15.61
C LYS A 720 3.92 17.56 15.92
N ARG A 721 3.86 16.59 16.83
CA ARG A 721 2.62 16.02 17.35
C ARG A 721 2.03 16.92 18.43
N PHE A 722 0.73 17.14 18.38
CA PHE A 722 -0.05 17.84 19.38
C PHE A 722 -1.07 16.86 20.00
N ASP A 723 -0.89 16.54 21.27
CA ASP A 723 -1.70 15.58 22.01
C ASP A 723 -2.57 16.24 23.07
N THR A 724 -2.15 17.40 23.59
CA THR A 724 -2.83 18.14 24.65
C THR A 724 -3.06 19.60 24.24
N ASP A 725 -4.10 20.21 24.82
CA ASP A 725 -4.32 21.66 24.76
C ASP A 725 -3.37 22.44 25.66
N ALA A 726 -3.51 23.76 25.71
CA ALA A 726 -2.69 24.64 26.54
C ALA A 726 -2.86 24.41 28.06
N ASP A 727 -3.98 23.82 28.50
CA ASP A 727 -4.29 23.48 29.88
C ASP A 727 -3.88 22.04 30.24
N GLY A 728 -3.29 21.29 29.28
CA GLY A 728 -2.83 19.91 29.46
C GLY A 728 -3.93 18.86 29.31
N ASN A 729 -5.13 19.21 28.83
CA ASN A 729 -6.17 18.24 28.57
C ASN A 729 -5.91 17.50 27.24
N PRO A 730 -6.22 16.19 27.16
CA PRO A 730 -6.00 15.43 25.93
C PRO A 730 -6.87 15.93 24.79
N LEU A 731 -6.27 16.15 23.63
CA LEU A 731 -6.97 16.49 22.41
C LEU A 731 -7.78 15.30 21.87
N ARG A 732 -8.80 15.61 21.10
CA ARG A 732 -9.72 14.63 20.51
C ARG A 732 -9.00 13.77 19.46
N ASP A 733 -8.99 12.46 19.66
CA ASP A 733 -8.59 11.52 18.63
C ASP A 733 -9.63 11.50 17.49
N VAL A 734 -9.20 11.80 16.26
CA VAL A 734 -10.04 11.94 15.07
C VAL A 734 -10.80 10.65 14.76
N GLN A 735 -10.12 9.51 14.80
CA GLN A 735 -10.71 8.21 14.46
C GLN A 735 -11.71 7.76 15.53
N SER A 736 -11.40 7.97 16.80
CA SER A 736 -12.33 7.71 17.90
C SER A 736 -13.55 8.62 17.86
N TYR A 737 -13.42 9.85 17.36
CA TYR A 737 -14.56 10.74 17.11
C TYR A 737 -15.53 10.14 16.11
N TYR A 738 -15.04 9.63 14.97
CA TYR A 738 -15.90 8.98 13.97
C TYR A 738 -16.52 7.68 14.48
N LEU A 739 -15.80 6.86 15.22
CA LEU A 739 -16.32 5.65 15.85
C LEU A 739 -17.52 5.97 16.76
N ARG A 740 -17.40 7.01 17.61
CA ARG A 740 -18.45 7.42 18.55
C ARG A 740 -19.62 8.11 17.87
N SER A 741 -19.36 8.97 16.88
CA SER A 741 -20.42 9.74 16.21
C SER A 741 -21.36 8.84 15.39
N ARG A 742 -20.85 7.76 14.83
CA ARG A 742 -21.67 6.77 14.11
C ARG A 742 -22.48 5.90 15.08
N SER A 743 -21.92 5.52 16.22
CA SER A 743 -22.63 4.76 17.26
C SER A 743 -23.80 5.54 17.86
N ARG A 744 -23.63 6.83 18.20
CA ARG A 744 -24.68 7.67 18.81
C ARG A 744 -25.88 7.95 17.91
N LYS A 745 -25.65 8.10 16.59
CA LYS A 745 -26.76 8.38 15.63
C LYS A 745 -27.75 7.22 15.47
N ASN A 746 -27.43 6.03 15.96
CA ASN A 746 -28.37 4.90 16.02
C ASN A 746 -29.17 4.86 17.33
N HIS A 747 -28.72 5.53 18.42
CA HIS A 747 -29.45 5.58 19.69
C HIS A 747 -30.45 6.72 19.83
N ASP A 748 -30.29 7.82 19.07
CA ASP A 748 -31.21 8.96 19.16
C ASP A 748 -32.51 8.78 18.33
N LYS A 749 -32.79 7.54 17.88
CA LYS A 749 -34.01 7.17 17.14
C LYS A 749 -34.75 5.97 17.74
N ILE A 750 -34.51 5.65 19.04
CA ILE A 750 -35.36 4.71 19.81
C ILE A 750 -36.16 5.50 20.83
#